data_e669b156b616218f617e95f789449a1d
#
_entry.id   e669b156b616218f617e95f789449a1d
#
_cell.length_a   1.000
_cell.length_b   1.000
_cell.length_c   1.000
_cell.angle_alpha   90.00
_cell.angle_beta   90.00
_cell.angle_gamma   90.00
#
_symmetry.space_group_name_H-M   'P 1'
#
loop_
_entity.id
_entity.type
_entity.pdbx_description
1 polymer ?
#
loop_
_entity_poly.entity_id
_entity_poly.type
_entity_poly.pdbx_seq_one_letter_code
_entity_poly.pdbx_strand_id
1 'polypeptide(L)'
;MVEEQTFSLQAPYEPQGDQPKAIKELVTGIEKNKRHQTLLGATGTGKTFTISNVVKEVNKPTLVIAHNKTLAGQLYSEFKEFFPDNAVEYFVSYYDYYQPEAYVPSTDTFIEKDASINDEIDKLRHSATSALFERKDVLIVASVSCIYGLGSPEEYRSQVLSLRVGMEKDRDELLRELVDIQYARNDIDFQRGTFRVRGDSVEIIPASREEHCVRVEFFGDEIDRIREVDALTGEIIGDREHIAIFPASHFVTREEKLKLAMENIKAELNEQLAKFREEDKLLEAQRIEQRTNYDLEMMEEMGFCSGIENYSRHLTLREAGSTPYTLLDYFPDDSLIVIDESHVTLPQIRGMYNGDQARKQVLVDHGFRLPSALDNRPLTFDEFEQKAGQLVYVSATPGPYELEHTPEMTEQIIRPTGLLDPEVEIRPIDGQVDDLIGEINQRMEKNERVLVTTLTKKMSEDLTDYLKEVGLKVAYLHSEIKTLERIEIIRDLRVGKYDVLVGINLLREGLDIPEVSLVTILDADKEGFLRSERSLIQTMGRAARNEHGKVIMYADKITDSMQTAIDETYRRREKQQAYNEEHGIVPQTINKGVRDVIRATTAAEDEAPYETEAKQVNEMTKKEKQELIEKMENEMKQAARDLDFERAAELRDLVLELKAEG
;
A
#
# COMPACT_ATOMS: atom_id res chain seq x y z
N MET A 1 -22.32 -29.89 4.07
CA MET A 1 -21.94 -29.14 5.27
C MET A 1 -20.96 -28.10 4.75
N VAL A 2 -21.28 -26.82 4.86
CA VAL A 2 -20.32 -25.75 4.57
C VAL A 2 -19.28 -25.90 5.68
N GLU A 3 -18.03 -26.28 5.34
CA GLU A 3 -16.91 -26.22 6.28
C GLU A 3 -16.90 -24.83 6.88
N GLU A 4 -16.87 -24.71 8.20
CA GLU A 4 -16.72 -23.44 8.87
C GLU A 4 -15.37 -22.87 8.41
N GLN A 5 -15.43 -21.82 7.61
CA GLN A 5 -14.25 -21.11 7.14
C GLN A 5 -13.66 -20.36 8.33
N THR A 6 -12.62 -20.95 8.92
CA THR A 6 -11.92 -20.43 10.09
C THR A 6 -10.47 -20.13 9.76
N PHE A 7 -9.88 -19.14 10.46
CA PHE A 7 -8.47 -18.85 10.30
C PHE A 7 -7.58 -19.98 10.82
N SER A 8 -6.72 -20.50 9.95
CA SER A 8 -5.75 -21.56 10.25
C SER A 8 -4.33 -20.98 10.25
N LEU A 9 -3.83 -20.66 11.43
CA LEU A 9 -2.48 -20.10 11.59
C LEU A 9 -1.42 -21.20 11.42
N GLN A 10 -0.48 -20.98 10.52
CA GLN A 10 0.70 -21.83 10.30
C GLN A 10 1.95 -21.04 10.66
N ALA A 11 2.68 -21.48 11.68
CA ALA A 11 3.94 -20.85 12.08
C ALA A 11 4.91 -21.93 12.59
N PRO A 12 6.22 -21.80 12.35
CA PRO A 12 7.22 -22.76 12.82
C PRO A 12 7.58 -22.58 14.30
N TYR A 13 6.94 -21.67 15.00
CA TYR A 13 7.22 -21.32 16.40
C TYR A 13 5.92 -20.97 17.14
N GLU A 14 5.95 -21.15 18.46
CA GLU A 14 4.87 -20.80 19.38
C GLU A 14 5.08 -19.40 19.99
N PRO A 15 4.01 -18.73 20.47
CA PRO A 15 4.12 -17.46 21.17
C PRO A 15 5.05 -17.51 22.39
N GLN A 16 5.96 -16.54 22.50
CA GLN A 16 6.96 -16.47 23.57
C GLN A 16 7.03 -15.07 24.21
N GLY A 17 7.71 -14.95 25.33
CA GLY A 17 7.86 -13.68 26.03
C GLY A 17 6.53 -13.11 26.51
N ASP A 18 6.25 -11.88 26.15
CA ASP A 18 4.97 -11.20 26.45
C ASP A 18 3.84 -11.59 25.51
N GLN A 19 4.11 -12.27 24.39
CA GLN A 19 3.11 -12.58 23.36
C GLN A 19 1.91 -13.36 23.91
N PRO A 20 2.06 -14.46 24.70
CA PRO A 20 0.91 -15.21 25.23
C PRO A 20 -0.01 -14.33 26.09
N LYS A 21 0.57 -13.46 26.91
CA LYS A 21 -0.19 -12.52 27.75
C LYS A 21 -0.91 -11.49 26.88
N ALA A 22 -0.20 -10.89 25.92
CA ALA A 22 -0.75 -9.89 25.01
C ALA A 22 -1.91 -10.44 24.18
N ILE A 23 -1.77 -11.64 23.62
CA ILE A 23 -2.83 -12.33 22.87
C ILE A 23 -4.07 -12.50 23.78
N LYS A 24 -3.89 -13.05 24.97
CA LYS A 24 -5.00 -13.29 25.91
C LYS A 24 -5.72 -11.99 26.30
N GLU A 25 -4.99 -10.92 26.58
CA GLU A 25 -5.56 -9.63 26.96
C GLU A 25 -6.37 -9.02 25.82
N LEU A 26 -5.82 -9.01 24.59
CA LEU A 26 -6.49 -8.49 23.41
C LEU A 26 -7.74 -9.30 23.06
N VAL A 27 -7.65 -10.63 23.02
CA VAL A 27 -8.79 -11.52 22.75
C VAL A 27 -9.89 -11.30 23.77
N THR A 28 -9.54 -11.31 25.08
CA THR A 28 -10.52 -11.05 26.15
C THR A 28 -11.19 -9.69 26.02
N GLY A 29 -10.44 -8.67 25.58
CA GLY A 29 -10.99 -7.33 25.32
C GLY A 29 -11.98 -7.34 24.14
N ILE A 30 -11.65 -8.03 23.04
CA ILE A 30 -12.52 -8.18 21.88
C ILE A 30 -13.80 -8.92 22.25
N GLU A 31 -13.71 -10.03 22.98
CA GLU A 31 -14.86 -10.82 23.45
C GLU A 31 -15.79 -10.02 24.38
N LYS A 32 -15.21 -9.10 25.17
CA LYS A 32 -15.97 -8.17 26.04
C LYS A 32 -16.48 -6.92 25.29
N ASN A 33 -16.38 -6.89 23.97
CA ASN A 33 -16.76 -5.78 23.12
C ASN A 33 -16.08 -4.44 23.49
N LYS A 34 -14.84 -4.46 23.98
CA LYS A 34 -14.05 -3.25 24.12
C LYS A 34 -13.84 -2.65 22.72
N ARG A 35 -14.20 -1.40 22.56
CA ARG A 35 -14.10 -0.72 21.26
C ARG A 35 -12.67 -0.37 20.91
N HIS A 36 -11.87 0.04 21.88
CA HIS A 36 -10.49 0.49 21.70
C HIS A 36 -9.55 -0.33 22.57
N GLN A 37 -8.47 -0.83 21.97
CA GLN A 37 -7.38 -1.50 22.66
C GLN A 37 -6.06 -1.09 22.00
N THR A 38 -4.97 -1.01 22.79
CA THR A 38 -3.65 -0.69 22.26
C THR A 38 -2.65 -1.77 22.64
N LEU A 39 -1.95 -2.29 21.63
CA LEU A 39 -0.74 -3.09 21.79
C LEU A 39 0.48 -2.18 21.74
N LEU A 40 1.03 -1.87 22.92
CA LEU A 40 2.32 -1.20 23.05
C LEU A 40 3.43 -2.22 22.81
N GLY A 41 3.88 -2.34 21.58
CA GLY A 41 4.86 -3.35 21.19
C GLY A 41 6.20 -2.73 20.81
N ALA A 42 7.26 -3.02 21.58
CA ALA A 42 8.60 -2.61 21.20
C ALA A 42 9.00 -3.16 19.81
N THR A 43 9.95 -2.50 19.15
CA THR A 43 10.43 -2.94 17.85
C THR A 43 11.06 -4.34 17.97
N GLY A 44 10.67 -5.27 17.10
CA GLY A 44 11.23 -6.64 17.07
C GLY A 44 10.62 -7.64 18.04
N THR A 45 9.51 -7.31 18.67
CA THR A 45 8.81 -8.23 19.59
C THR A 45 7.86 -9.19 18.88
N GLY A 46 7.71 -9.11 17.55
CA GLY A 46 6.80 -9.97 16.79
C GLY A 46 5.33 -9.54 16.87
N LYS A 47 5.05 -8.24 16.78
CA LYS A 47 3.69 -7.67 16.82
C LYS A 47 2.76 -8.31 15.79
N THR A 48 3.22 -8.50 14.54
CA THR A 48 2.43 -9.13 13.47
C THR A 48 2.02 -10.56 13.86
N PHE A 49 2.92 -11.33 14.44
CA PHE A 49 2.62 -12.68 14.90
C PHE A 49 1.60 -12.70 16.06
N THR A 50 1.71 -11.74 16.99
CA THR A 50 0.72 -11.56 18.06
C THR A 50 -0.65 -11.26 17.48
N ILE A 51 -0.76 -10.32 16.54
CA ILE A 51 -2.02 -10.01 15.87
C ILE A 51 -2.56 -11.20 15.08
N SER A 52 -1.71 -11.96 14.40
CA SER A 52 -2.12 -13.20 13.71
C SER A 52 -2.77 -14.21 14.66
N ASN A 53 -2.19 -14.39 15.86
CA ASN A 53 -2.80 -15.23 16.88
C ASN A 53 -4.14 -14.67 17.39
N VAL A 54 -4.24 -13.37 17.58
CA VAL A 54 -5.51 -12.71 17.95
C VAL A 54 -6.57 -12.95 16.86
N VAL A 55 -6.24 -12.75 15.59
CA VAL A 55 -7.16 -13.00 14.45
C VAL A 55 -7.63 -14.44 14.41
N LYS A 56 -6.72 -15.39 14.60
CA LYS A 56 -7.06 -16.84 14.69
C LYS A 56 -8.05 -17.11 15.81
N GLU A 57 -7.79 -16.59 17.02
CA GLU A 57 -8.63 -16.87 18.20
C GLU A 57 -10.02 -16.23 18.11
N VAL A 58 -10.12 -14.99 17.61
CA VAL A 58 -11.41 -14.29 17.50
C VAL A 58 -12.20 -14.66 16.24
N ASN A 59 -11.52 -15.19 15.23
CA ASN A 59 -12.10 -15.67 13.98
C ASN A 59 -13.07 -14.67 13.31
N LYS A 60 -12.68 -13.39 13.22
CA LYS A 60 -13.46 -12.32 12.59
C LYS A 60 -12.80 -11.83 11.30
N PRO A 61 -13.57 -11.45 10.28
CA PRO A 61 -13.04 -10.70 9.16
C PRO A 61 -12.24 -9.50 9.67
N THR A 62 -11.01 -9.34 9.19
CA THR A 62 -10.07 -8.38 9.76
C THR A 62 -9.53 -7.43 8.69
N LEU A 63 -9.56 -6.13 8.99
CA LEU A 63 -8.91 -5.09 8.20
C LEU A 63 -7.67 -4.59 8.94
N VAL A 64 -6.51 -4.70 8.31
CA VAL A 64 -5.24 -4.15 8.82
C VAL A 64 -4.90 -2.91 8.02
N ILE A 65 -4.81 -1.75 8.66
CA ILE A 65 -4.53 -0.47 8.00
C ILE A 65 -3.08 -0.05 8.30
N ALA A 66 -2.31 0.16 7.25
CA ALA A 66 -0.95 0.70 7.29
C ALA A 66 -0.89 2.08 6.63
N HIS A 67 0.03 2.94 7.09
CA HIS A 67 0.10 4.32 6.61
C HIS A 67 0.71 4.47 5.20
N ASN A 68 1.40 3.47 4.66
CA ASN A 68 1.95 3.49 3.29
C ASN A 68 1.90 2.11 2.61
N LYS A 69 2.12 2.11 1.27
CA LYS A 69 2.09 0.89 0.46
C LYS A 69 3.19 -0.11 0.82
N THR A 70 4.40 0.37 1.13
CA THR A 70 5.56 -0.49 1.45
C THR A 70 5.32 -1.30 2.72
N LEU A 71 4.84 -0.65 3.78
CA LEU A 71 4.49 -1.34 5.03
C LEU A 71 3.30 -2.28 4.81
N ALA A 72 2.29 -1.84 4.06
CA ALA A 72 1.16 -2.70 3.72
C ALA A 72 1.61 -3.95 2.96
N GLY A 73 2.52 -3.83 1.99
CA GLY A 73 3.08 -4.97 1.25
C GLY A 73 3.87 -5.92 2.14
N GLN A 74 4.67 -5.40 3.05
CA GLN A 74 5.39 -6.22 4.03
C GLN A 74 4.42 -7.00 4.94
N LEU A 75 3.43 -6.33 5.50
CA LEU A 75 2.42 -6.96 6.36
C LEU A 75 1.60 -8.00 5.59
N TYR A 76 1.21 -7.69 4.35
CA TYR A 76 0.52 -8.64 3.48
C TYR A 76 1.32 -9.93 3.30
N SER A 77 2.62 -9.81 2.99
CA SER A 77 3.50 -10.97 2.84
C SER A 77 3.63 -11.78 4.14
N GLU A 78 3.80 -11.11 5.29
CA GLU A 78 3.88 -11.77 6.59
C GLU A 78 2.57 -12.50 6.95
N PHE A 79 1.40 -11.85 6.76
CA PHE A 79 0.11 -12.48 7.01
C PHE A 79 -0.17 -13.63 6.03
N LYS A 80 0.26 -13.53 4.77
CA LYS A 80 0.12 -14.60 3.78
C LYS A 80 0.94 -15.84 4.15
N GLU A 81 2.14 -15.64 4.74
CA GLU A 81 2.94 -16.75 5.28
C GLU A 81 2.24 -17.40 6.50
N PHE A 82 1.61 -16.62 7.38
CA PHE A 82 0.89 -17.13 8.55
C PHE A 82 -0.45 -17.78 8.22
N PHE A 83 -1.12 -17.36 7.16
CA PHE A 83 -2.43 -17.82 6.75
C PHE A 83 -2.46 -18.26 5.27
N PRO A 84 -1.67 -19.28 4.87
CA PRO A 84 -1.54 -19.67 3.47
C PRO A 84 -2.84 -20.18 2.85
N ASP A 85 -3.75 -20.76 3.64
CA ASP A 85 -5.01 -21.35 3.20
C ASP A 85 -6.21 -20.41 3.33
N ASN A 86 -6.03 -19.26 3.96
CA ASN A 86 -7.08 -18.26 4.17
C ASN A 86 -7.02 -17.13 3.14
N ALA A 87 -8.10 -16.35 3.04
CA ALA A 87 -8.16 -15.20 2.15
C ALA A 87 -7.40 -14.01 2.75
N VAL A 88 -6.09 -13.97 2.54
CA VAL A 88 -5.27 -12.80 2.82
C VAL A 88 -5.17 -11.97 1.57
N GLU A 89 -5.71 -10.75 1.63
CA GLU A 89 -5.90 -9.87 0.48
C GLU A 89 -5.18 -8.53 0.65
N TYR A 90 -4.94 -7.85 -0.47
CA TYR A 90 -4.19 -6.59 -0.50
C TYR A 90 -5.02 -5.47 -1.10
N PHE A 91 -5.15 -4.35 -0.41
CA PHE A 91 -5.97 -3.22 -0.85
C PHE A 91 -5.27 -1.89 -0.66
N VAL A 92 -4.53 -1.45 -1.67
CA VAL A 92 -3.83 -0.14 -1.66
C VAL A 92 -4.26 0.72 -2.84
N SER A 93 -3.74 1.92 -2.96
CA SER A 93 -3.98 2.75 -4.15
C SER A 93 -3.40 2.06 -5.39
N TYR A 94 -4.20 1.89 -6.42
CA TYR A 94 -3.85 1.24 -7.69
C TYR A 94 -3.06 2.14 -8.66
N TYR A 95 -2.70 3.35 -8.24
CA TYR A 95 -1.89 4.24 -9.05
C TYR A 95 -0.39 4.03 -8.77
N ASP A 96 0.39 3.74 -9.82
CA ASP A 96 1.86 3.78 -9.76
C ASP A 96 2.35 5.21 -9.72
N TYR A 97 1.77 6.02 -10.57
CA TYR A 97 1.94 7.47 -10.58
C TYR A 97 0.57 8.14 -10.44
N TYR A 98 0.46 9.13 -9.58
CA TYR A 98 -0.76 9.89 -9.39
C TYR A 98 -0.47 11.37 -9.22
N GLN A 99 -0.79 12.15 -10.24
CA GLN A 99 -0.87 13.59 -10.16
C GLN A 99 -2.35 13.99 -10.11
N PRO A 100 -2.83 14.43 -8.94
CA PRO A 100 -4.23 14.86 -8.84
C PRO A 100 -4.48 16.10 -9.69
N GLU A 101 -5.68 16.17 -10.25
CA GLU A 101 -6.17 17.38 -10.89
C GLU A 101 -6.13 18.57 -9.91
N ALA A 102 -5.55 19.69 -10.33
CA ALA A 102 -5.42 20.87 -9.51
C ALA A 102 -5.44 22.15 -10.37
N TYR A 103 -5.80 23.26 -9.74
CA TYR A 103 -5.70 24.57 -10.38
C TYR A 103 -4.96 25.55 -9.46
N VAL A 104 -4.04 26.29 -10.03
CA VAL A 104 -3.25 27.31 -9.33
C VAL A 104 -3.69 28.69 -9.83
N PRO A 105 -4.59 29.40 -9.09
CA PRO A 105 -5.16 30.67 -9.55
C PRO A 105 -4.13 31.76 -9.78
N SER A 106 -3.04 31.79 -9.01
CA SER A 106 -1.99 32.82 -9.11
C SER A 106 -1.23 32.79 -10.42
N THR A 107 -1.16 31.63 -11.08
CA THR A 107 -0.45 31.46 -12.37
C THR A 107 -1.39 31.05 -13.50
N ASP A 108 -2.70 31.02 -13.27
CA ASP A 108 -3.72 30.50 -14.21
C ASP A 108 -3.32 29.16 -14.81
N THR A 109 -2.77 28.25 -13.96
CA THR A 109 -2.25 26.98 -14.41
C THR A 109 -3.20 25.85 -13.98
N PHE A 110 -3.81 25.19 -14.95
CA PHE A 110 -4.55 23.96 -14.74
C PHE A 110 -3.61 22.76 -14.88
N ILE A 111 -3.58 21.93 -13.87
CA ILE A 111 -2.85 20.66 -13.84
C ILE A 111 -3.87 19.57 -14.09
N GLU A 112 -3.78 18.94 -15.24
CA GLU A 112 -4.64 17.83 -15.58
C GLU A 112 -4.31 16.60 -14.71
N LYS A 113 -5.33 15.77 -14.41
CA LYS A 113 -5.11 14.49 -13.74
C LYS A 113 -4.25 13.62 -14.65
N ASP A 114 -3.09 13.22 -14.15
CA ASP A 114 -2.22 12.24 -14.79
C ASP A 114 -2.05 11.06 -13.84
N ALA A 115 -2.32 9.86 -14.32
CA ALA A 115 -2.28 8.67 -13.50
C ALA A 115 -2.01 7.44 -14.36
N SER A 116 -1.05 6.63 -13.96
CA SER A 116 -0.88 5.28 -14.44
C SER A 116 -1.52 4.29 -13.47
N ILE A 117 -2.33 3.39 -13.99
CA ILE A 117 -2.99 2.34 -13.20
C ILE A 117 -2.09 1.11 -13.23
N ASN A 118 -1.85 0.54 -12.08
CA ASN A 118 -1.22 -0.77 -11.93
C ASN A 118 -2.31 -1.84 -11.98
N ASP A 119 -2.33 -2.61 -13.05
CA ASP A 119 -3.33 -3.65 -13.29
C ASP A 119 -3.28 -4.77 -12.24
N GLU A 120 -2.08 -5.11 -11.75
CA GLU A 120 -1.91 -6.13 -10.72
C GLU A 120 -2.54 -5.67 -9.39
N ILE A 121 -2.30 -4.41 -8.99
CA ILE A 121 -2.92 -3.85 -7.77
C ILE A 121 -4.43 -3.73 -7.95
N ASP A 122 -4.91 -3.36 -9.12
CA ASP A 122 -6.35 -3.28 -9.38
C ASP A 122 -7.01 -4.67 -9.31
N LYS A 123 -6.37 -5.70 -9.86
CA LYS A 123 -6.78 -7.12 -9.70
C LYS A 123 -6.87 -7.50 -8.22
N LEU A 124 -5.86 -7.19 -7.41
CA LEU A 124 -5.85 -7.49 -5.98
C LEU A 124 -6.96 -6.75 -5.22
N ARG A 125 -7.31 -5.53 -5.61
CA ARG A 125 -8.45 -4.79 -5.04
C ARG A 125 -9.79 -5.47 -5.34
N HIS A 126 -9.98 -5.95 -6.57
CA HIS A 126 -11.16 -6.74 -6.94
C HIS A 126 -11.21 -8.07 -6.20
N SER A 127 -10.07 -8.73 -6.02
CA SER A 127 -9.96 -9.95 -5.19
C SER A 127 -10.39 -9.67 -3.75
N ALA A 128 -9.91 -8.60 -3.14
CA ALA A 128 -10.24 -8.23 -1.77
C ALA A 128 -11.75 -7.98 -1.57
N THR A 129 -12.39 -7.25 -2.47
CA THR A 129 -13.82 -6.95 -2.37
C THR A 129 -14.69 -8.19 -2.63
N SER A 130 -14.35 -9.04 -3.61
CA SER A 130 -15.07 -10.27 -3.86
C SER A 130 -14.92 -11.28 -2.71
N ALA A 131 -13.73 -11.41 -2.13
CA ALA A 131 -13.49 -12.30 -1.00
C ALA A 131 -14.41 -11.99 0.21
N LEU A 132 -14.68 -10.72 0.49
CA LEU A 132 -15.59 -10.31 1.57
C LEU A 132 -17.05 -10.80 1.37
N PHE A 133 -17.47 -11.03 0.13
CA PHE A 133 -18.80 -11.58 -0.16
C PHE A 133 -18.82 -13.10 -0.22
N GLU A 134 -17.69 -13.73 -0.48
CA GLU A 134 -17.60 -15.19 -0.67
C GLU A 134 -17.14 -15.94 0.58
N ARG A 135 -16.35 -15.29 1.44
CA ARG A 135 -15.65 -15.93 2.57
C ARG A 135 -15.86 -15.15 3.87
N LYS A 136 -15.66 -15.86 4.99
CA LYS A 136 -15.66 -15.29 6.35
C LYS A 136 -14.27 -15.15 6.94
N ASP A 137 -13.33 -15.95 6.48
CA ASP A 137 -11.93 -15.99 6.90
C ASP A 137 -11.07 -15.04 6.05
N VAL A 138 -11.47 -13.77 6.01
CA VAL A 138 -10.83 -12.73 5.17
C VAL A 138 -10.02 -11.78 6.03
N LEU A 139 -8.75 -11.62 5.69
CA LEU A 139 -7.86 -10.62 6.24
C LEU A 139 -7.37 -9.71 5.12
N ILE A 140 -7.76 -8.44 5.15
CA ILE A 140 -7.31 -7.45 4.16
C ILE A 140 -6.25 -6.56 4.78
N VAL A 141 -5.10 -6.46 4.12
CA VAL A 141 -4.08 -5.46 4.45
C VAL A 141 -4.24 -4.29 3.49
N ALA A 142 -4.53 -3.13 4.04
CA ALA A 142 -4.81 -1.93 3.27
C ALA A 142 -3.89 -0.76 3.65
N SER A 143 -3.65 0.13 2.69
CA SER A 143 -3.14 1.46 3.02
C SER A 143 -4.30 2.39 3.42
N VAL A 144 -3.99 3.60 3.87
CA VAL A 144 -5.01 4.61 4.23
C VAL A 144 -5.96 4.93 3.05
N SER A 145 -5.62 4.50 1.82
CA SER A 145 -6.53 4.60 0.67
C SER A 145 -7.88 3.88 0.87
N CYS A 146 -7.98 2.98 1.84
CA CYS A 146 -9.23 2.28 2.18
C CYS A 146 -10.36 3.21 2.67
N ILE A 147 -10.04 4.44 3.10
CA ILE A 147 -11.03 5.43 3.52
C ILE A 147 -11.55 6.31 2.37
N TYR A 148 -11.02 6.12 1.14
CA TYR A 148 -11.52 6.81 -0.04
C TYR A 148 -12.76 6.13 -0.62
N GLY A 149 -13.53 6.93 -1.38
CA GLY A 149 -14.76 6.48 -2.00
C GLY A 149 -14.59 5.26 -2.89
N LEU A 150 -15.47 4.28 -2.67
CA LEU A 150 -15.72 3.11 -3.51
C LEU A 150 -17.17 3.13 -3.99
N GLY A 151 -17.52 2.25 -4.91
CA GLY A 151 -18.91 2.01 -5.27
C GLY A 151 -19.73 1.47 -4.09
N SER A 152 -21.06 1.53 -4.20
CA SER A 152 -21.94 0.96 -3.19
C SER A 152 -21.75 -0.56 -3.10
N PRO A 153 -21.51 -1.15 -1.91
CA PRO A 153 -21.41 -2.58 -1.75
C PRO A 153 -22.72 -3.32 -2.10
N GLU A 154 -23.87 -2.68 -1.87
CA GLU A 154 -25.18 -3.24 -2.25
C GLU A 154 -25.32 -3.33 -3.77
N GLU A 155 -24.95 -2.27 -4.51
CA GLU A 155 -24.96 -2.27 -5.97
C GLU A 155 -24.00 -3.31 -6.52
N TYR A 156 -22.75 -3.32 -6.02
CA TYR A 156 -21.74 -4.28 -6.43
C TYR A 156 -22.21 -5.72 -6.24
N ARG A 157 -22.80 -6.02 -5.08
CA ARG A 157 -23.36 -7.34 -4.77
C ARG A 157 -24.58 -7.68 -5.62
N SER A 158 -25.46 -6.72 -5.88
CA SER A 158 -26.70 -6.96 -6.64
C SER A 158 -26.45 -7.29 -8.10
N GLN A 159 -25.28 -6.97 -8.63
CA GLN A 159 -24.87 -7.19 -10.01
C GLN A 159 -23.95 -8.41 -10.18
N VAL A 160 -23.76 -9.21 -9.13
CA VAL A 160 -23.02 -10.47 -9.23
C VAL A 160 -23.83 -11.48 -10.07
N LEU A 161 -23.21 -11.99 -11.13
CA LEU A 161 -23.80 -13.05 -11.94
C LEU A 161 -23.57 -14.41 -11.29
N SER A 162 -24.62 -15.01 -10.80
CA SER A 162 -24.60 -16.35 -10.20
C SER A 162 -24.96 -17.38 -11.26
N LEU A 163 -23.99 -18.21 -11.68
CA LEU A 163 -24.16 -19.24 -12.70
C LEU A 163 -24.08 -20.62 -12.06
N ARG A 164 -24.98 -21.51 -12.45
CA ARG A 164 -25.06 -22.90 -11.94
C ARG A 164 -25.24 -23.88 -13.07
N VAL A 165 -24.66 -25.05 -12.95
CA VAL A 165 -24.91 -26.17 -13.85
C VAL A 165 -26.42 -26.57 -13.78
N GLY A 166 -27.04 -26.80 -14.90
CA GLY A 166 -28.48 -27.07 -15.02
C GLY A 166 -29.39 -25.84 -14.96
N MET A 167 -28.79 -24.62 -14.91
CA MET A 167 -29.57 -23.39 -14.93
C MET A 167 -30.07 -23.10 -16.36
N GLU A 168 -31.36 -22.85 -16.49
CA GLU A 168 -31.97 -22.38 -17.74
C GLU A 168 -31.57 -20.91 -17.95
N LYS A 169 -30.75 -20.66 -18.96
CA LYS A 169 -30.21 -19.34 -19.29
C LYS A 169 -29.79 -19.28 -20.75
N ASP A 170 -30.30 -18.27 -21.47
CA ASP A 170 -29.91 -17.99 -22.85
C ASP A 170 -28.46 -17.43 -22.87
N ARG A 171 -27.64 -17.94 -23.81
CA ARG A 171 -26.24 -17.49 -23.97
C ARG A 171 -26.13 -16.00 -24.25
N ASP A 172 -26.98 -15.47 -25.14
CA ASP A 172 -26.93 -14.06 -25.56
C ASP A 172 -27.45 -13.13 -24.44
N GLU A 173 -28.27 -13.65 -23.51
CA GLU A 173 -28.61 -12.96 -22.27
C GLU A 173 -27.41 -12.86 -21.37
N LEU A 174 -26.65 -13.94 -21.18
CA LEU A 174 -25.38 -13.89 -20.39
C LEU A 174 -24.39 -12.88 -20.97
N LEU A 175 -24.26 -12.82 -22.31
CA LEU A 175 -23.36 -11.87 -22.95
C LEU A 175 -23.76 -10.40 -22.66
N ARG A 176 -25.05 -10.10 -22.66
CA ARG A 176 -25.57 -8.76 -22.30
C ARG A 176 -25.28 -8.44 -20.84
N GLU A 177 -25.58 -9.35 -19.93
CA GLU A 177 -25.31 -9.16 -18.50
C GLU A 177 -23.83 -8.96 -18.22
N LEU A 178 -22.91 -9.64 -18.94
CA LEU A 178 -21.48 -9.42 -18.81
C LEU A 178 -21.09 -7.99 -19.22
N VAL A 179 -21.67 -7.46 -20.29
CA VAL A 179 -21.43 -6.06 -20.69
C VAL A 179 -22.00 -5.10 -19.64
N ASP A 180 -23.18 -5.37 -19.10
CA ASP A 180 -23.83 -4.56 -18.07
C ASP A 180 -22.97 -4.45 -16.81
N ILE A 181 -22.22 -5.51 -16.44
CA ILE A 181 -21.27 -5.51 -15.33
C ILE A 181 -19.85 -5.11 -15.74
N GLN A 182 -19.72 -4.41 -16.88
CA GLN A 182 -18.48 -3.78 -17.37
C GLN A 182 -17.39 -4.75 -17.87
N TYR A 183 -17.75 -5.97 -18.29
CA TYR A 183 -16.85 -6.83 -19.04
C TYR A 183 -16.85 -6.45 -20.52
N ALA A 184 -15.66 -6.39 -21.12
CA ALA A 184 -15.51 -6.13 -22.53
C ALA A 184 -15.43 -7.47 -23.31
N ARG A 185 -16.09 -7.54 -24.48
CA ARG A 185 -15.86 -8.66 -25.39
C ARG A 185 -14.54 -8.48 -26.12
N ASN A 186 -13.64 -9.43 -25.96
CA ASN A 186 -12.37 -9.43 -26.68
C ASN A 186 -11.98 -10.86 -27.05
N ASP A 187 -12.12 -11.17 -28.34
CA ASP A 187 -11.84 -12.51 -28.87
C ASP A 187 -10.34 -12.69 -29.23
N ILE A 188 -9.56 -11.60 -29.25
CA ILE A 188 -8.13 -11.58 -29.68
C ILE A 188 -7.22 -11.45 -28.47
N ASP A 189 -7.39 -10.39 -27.70
CA ASP A 189 -6.60 -10.11 -26.50
C ASP A 189 -7.46 -10.44 -25.27
N PHE A 190 -7.29 -11.66 -24.77
CA PHE A 190 -8.12 -12.23 -23.72
C PHE A 190 -7.47 -12.01 -22.36
N GLN A 191 -7.86 -10.90 -21.74
CA GLN A 191 -7.32 -10.41 -20.47
C GLN A 191 -8.37 -10.39 -19.36
N ARG A 192 -7.97 -10.07 -18.13
CA ARG A 192 -8.88 -9.89 -17.01
C ARG A 192 -9.97 -8.86 -17.32
N GLY A 193 -11.18 -9.09 -16.82
CA GLY A 193 -12.32 -8.22 -17.11
C GLY A 193 -12.83 -8.30 -18.53
N THR A 194 -12.44 -9.34 -19.30
CA THR A 194 -12.95 -9.59 -20.65
C THR A 194 -13.62 -10.96 -20.75
N PHE A 195 -14.43 -11.12 -21.79
CA PHE A 195 -14.99 -12.40 -22.18
C PHE A 195 -14.86 -12.62 -23.69
N ARG A 196 -14.84 -13.89 -24.08
CA ARG A 196 -14.87 -14.30 -25.48
C ARG A 196 -15.84 -15.43 -25.70
N VAL A 197 -16.28 -15.58 -26.94
CA VAL A 197 -17.31 -16.60 -27.34
C VAL A 197 -16.68 -17.55 -28.32
N ARG A 198 -16.82 -18.86 -28.05
CA ARG A 198 -16.35 -19.93 -28.94
C ARG A 198 -17.47 -20.98 -29.11
N GLY A 199 -18.26 -20.85 -30.16
CA GLY A 199 -19.42 -21.71 -30.38
C GLY A 199 -20.48 -21.56 -29.27
N ASP A 200 -20.77 -22.67 -28.60
CA ASP A 200 -21.71 -22.72 -27.48
C ASP A 200 -21.04 -22.51 -26.12
N SER A 201 -19.82 -22.01 -26.12
CA SER A 201 -19.07 -21.74 -24.89
C SER A 201 -18.74 -20.25 -24.74
N VAL A 202 -18.88 -19.73 -23.52
CA VAL A 202 -18.47 -18.39 -23.12
C VAL A 202 -17.30 -18.53 -22.14
N GLU A 203 -16.16 -17.92 -22.47
CA GLU A 203 -14.99 -17.89 -21.59
C GLU A 203 -14.86 -16.49 -20.99
N ILE A 204 -14.68 -16.41 -19.69
CA ILE A 204 -14.66 -15.17 -18.91
C ILE A 204 -13.40 -15.18 -18.05
N ILE A 205 -12.57 -14.12 -18.12
CA ILE A 205 -11.53 -13.90 -17.11
C ILE A 205 -12.07 -12.90 -16.09
N PRO A 206 -12.36 -13.36 -14.83
CA PRO A 206 -12.83 -12.48 -13.78
C PRO A 206 -11.86 -11.32 -13.51
N ALA A 207 -12.38 -10.14 -13.15
CA ALA A 207 -11.56 -8.96 -12.84
C ALA A 207 -10.58 -9.20 -11.68
N SER A 208 -10.88 -10.16 -10.81
CA SER A 208 -10.05 -10.58 -9.66
C SER A 208 -9.00 -11.65 -9.99
N ARG A 209 -8.92 -12.12 -11.24
CA ARG A 209 -8.04 -13.23 -11.66
C ARG A 209 -7.36 -12.89 -12.98
N GLU A 210 -6.27 -13.57 -13.29
CA GLU A 210 -5.52 -13.38 -14.54
C GLU A 210 -5.18 -14.70 -15.23
N GLU A 211 -4.71 -15.68 -14.47
CA GLU A 211 -4.23 -16.96 -15.00
C GLU A 211 -5.37 -17.94 -15.34
N HIS A 212 -6.53 -17.79 -14.70
CA HIS A 212 -7.62 -18.74 -14.80
C HIS A 212 -8.87 -18.09 -15.36
N CYS A 213 -9.42 -18.67 -16.43
CA CYS A 213 -10.72 -18.29 -16.97
C CYS A 213 -11.82 -19.28 -16.56
N VAL A 214 -13.03 -18.77 -16.53
CA VAL A 214 -14.25 -19.55 -16.34
C VAL A 214 -14.83 -19.83 -17.70
N ARG A 215 -14.96 -21.11 -18.07
CA ARG A 215 -15.64 -21.55 -19.29
C ARG A 215 -17.03 -22.06 -18.93
N VAL A 216 -18.05 -21.40 -19.46
CA VAL A 216 -19.47 -21.78 -19.36
C VAL A 216 -19.87 -22.41 -20.66
N GLU A 217 -20.24 -23.69 -20.63
CA GLU A 217 -20.67 -24.47 -21.81
C GLU A 217 -22.20 -24.60 -21.79
N PHE A 218 -22.80 -24.29 -22.92
CA PHE A 218 -24.27 -24.33 -23.10
C PHE A 218 -24.71 -25.52 -23.93
N PHE A 219 -25.84 -26.08 -23.57
CA PHE A 219 -26.57 -27.02 -24.41
C PHE A 219 -28.00 -26.49 -24.66
N GLY A 220 -28.20 -25.82 -25.80
CA GLY A 220 -29.40 -25.01 -26.02
C GLY A 220 -29.42 -23.81 -25.06
N ASP A 221 -30.51 -23.66 -24.33
CA ASP A 221 -30.73 -22.58 -23.36
C ASP A 221 -30.43 -23.03 -21.91
N GLU A 222 -29.61 -24.05 -21.73
CA GLU A 222 -29.20 -24.56 -20.41
C GLU A 222 -27.69 -24.58 -20.26
N ILE A 223 -27.18 -24.21 -19.07
CA ILE A 223 -25.77 -24.33 -18.73
C ILE A 223 -25.46 -25.81 -18.44
N ASP A 224 -24.78 -26.48 -19.39
CA ASP A 224 -24.40 -27.88 -19.28
C ASP A 224 -23.20 -28.08 -18.33
N ARG A 225 -22.18 -27.21 -18.42
CA ARG A 225 -20.96 -27.29 -17.60
C ARG A 225 -20.36 -25.94 -17.31
N ILE A 226 -19.72 -25.86 -16.14
CA ILE A 226 -18.86 -24.73 -15.74
C ILE A 226 -17.49 -25.28 -15.37
N ARG A 227 -16.42 -24.75 -16.00
CA ARG A 227 -15.05 -25.22 -15.81
C ARG A 227 -14.11 -24.07 -15.51
N GLU A 228 -13.18 -24.30 -14.62
CA GLU A 228 -11.98 -23.46 -14.51
C GLU A 228 -10.92 -23.97 -15.46
N VAL A 229 -10.37 -23.09 -16.26
CA VAL A 229 -9.42 -23.41 -17.35
C VAL A 229 -8.26 -22.43 -17.24
N ASP A 230 -7.06 -22.93 -17.42
CA ASP A 230 -5.88 -22.07 -17.58
C ASP A 230 -6.04 -21.22 -18.85
N ALA A 231 -5.94 -19.90 -18.70
CA ALA A 231 -6.24 -18.95 -19.78
C ALA A 231 -5.24 -19.04 -20.95
N LEU A 232 -3.99 -19.41 -20.65
CA LEU A 232 -2.88 -19.52 -21.62
C LEU A 232 -2.87 -20.88 -22.32
N THR A 233 -2.89 -21.96 -21.54
CA THR A 233 -2.73 -23.32 -22.07
C THR A 233 -4.03 -23.96 -22.51
N GLY A 234 -5.16 -23.51 -21.96
CA GLY A 234 -6.48 -24.10 -22.16
C GLY A 234 -6.70 -25.41 -21.37
N GLU A 235 -5.79 -25.75 -20.44
CA GLU A 235 -5.91 -26.93 -19.60
C GLU A 235 -7.05 -26.78 -18.58
N ILE A 236 -7.84 -27.84 -18.42
CA ILE A 236 -8.95 -27.86 -17.46
C ILE A 236 -8.37 -28.07 -16.06
N ILE A 237 -8.58 -27.08 -15.18
CA ILE A 237 -8.14 -27.12 -13.79
C ILE A 237 -9.15 -27.87 -12.92
N GLY A 238 -10.44 -27.65 -13.18
CA GLY A 238 -11.50 -28.33 -12.45
C GLY A 238 -12.90 -27.98 -12.94
N ASP A 239 -13.87 -28.82 -12.57
CA ASP A 239 -15.30 -28.57 -12.79
C ASP A 239 -15.89 -27.83 -11.58
N ARG A 240 -16.89 -26.97 -11.85
CA ARG A 240 -17.64 -26.21 -10.85
C ARG A 240 -19.13 -26.42 -11.01
N GLU A 241 -19.83 -26.65 -9.92
CA GLU A 241 -21.31 -26.71 -9.91
C GLU A 241 -21.92 -25.30 -9.90
N HIS A 242 -21.21 -24.33 -9.36
CA HIS A 242 -21.62 -22.94 -9.23
C HIS A 242 -20.43 -22.01 -9.28
N ILE A 243 -20.64 -20.83 -9.87
CA ILE A 243 -19.67 -19.73 -9.83
C ILE A 243 -20.38 -18.39 -9.74
N ALA A 244 -19.73 -17.44 -9.04
CA ALA A 244 -20.13 -16.03 -8.99
C ALA A 244 -19.15 -15.20 -9.81
N ILE A 245 -19.66 -14.42 -10.76
CA ILE A 245 -18.88 -13.46 -11.55
C ILE A 245 -19.20 -12.07 -11.03
N PHE A 246 -18.20 -11.44 -10.43
CA PHE A 246 -18.30 -10.09 -9.86
C PHE A 246 -18.09 -9.04 -10.96
N PRO A 247 -18.66 -7.82 -10.81
CA PRO A 247 -18.42 -6.72 -11.75
C PRO A 247 -16.94 -6.40 -11.99
N ALA A 248 -16.60 -6.00 -13.21
CA ALA A 248 -15.24 -5.61 -13.58
C ALA A 248 -14.86 -4.20 -13.10
N SER A 249 -15.77 -3.46 -12.48
CA SER A 249 -15.54 -2.16 -11.88
C SER A 249 -16.24 -2.04 -10.53
N HIS A 250 -15.65 -1.32 -9.57
CA HIS A 250 -16.31 -1.00 -8.31
C HIS A 250 -17.41 0.08 -8.47
N PHE A 251 -17.39 0.84 -9.55
CA PHE A 251 -18.38 1.87 -9.87
C PHE A 251 -19.34 1.38 -10.95
N VAL A 252 -20.10 0.34 -10.65
CA VAL A 252 -21.13 -0.19 -11.56
C VAL A 252 -22.49 0.35 -11.14
N THR A 253 -23.22 0.91 -12.10
CA THR A 253 -24.54 1.49 -11.87
C THR A 253 -25.49 0.95 -12.92
N ARG A 254 -26.71 0.53 -12.53
CA ARG A 254 -27.74 0.08 -13.45
C ARG A 254 -28.16 1.20 -14.39
N GLU A 255 -28.52 0.87 -15.63
CA GLU A 255 -28.90 1.84 -16.66
C GLU A 255 -29.98 2.83 -16.21
N GLU A 256 -30.99 2.37 -15.47
CA GLU A 256 -32.07 3.22 -14.95
C GLU A 256 -31.53 4.27 -13.96
N LYS A 257 -30.62 3.87 -13.08
CA LYS A 257 -29.98 4.77 -12.11
C LYS A 257 -28.99 5.73 -12.80
N LEU A 258 -28.28 5.25 -13.83
CA LEU A 258 -27.40 6.10 -14.61
C LEU A 258 -28.17 7.23 -15.30
N LYS A 259 -29.33 6.93 -15.89
CA LYS A 259 -30.21 7.95 -16.49
C LYS A 259 -30.65 8.99 -15.47
N LEU A 260 -31.08 8.55 -14.27
CA LEU A 260 -31.47 9.46 -13.19
C LEU A 260 -30.28 10.30 -12.68
N ALA A 261 -29.10 9.68 -12.58
CA ALA A 261 -27.88 10.38 -12.22
C ALA A 261 -27.54 11.49 -13.23
N MET A 262 -27.65 11.19 -14.53
CA MET A 262 -27.42 12.16 -15.60
C MET A 262 -28.42 13.33 -15.55
N GLU A 263 -29.68 13.07 -15.23
CA GLU A 263 -30.68 14.14 -15.02
C GLU A 263 -30.29 15.03 -13.83
N ASN A 264 -29.85 14.43 -12.73
CA ASN A 264 -29.40 15.18 -11.55
C ASN A 264 -28.13 16.00 -11.83
N ILE A 265 -27.18 15.46 -12.62
CA ILE A 265 -25.98 16.18 -13.07
C ILE A 265 -26.37 17.38 -13.94
N LYS A 266 -27.31 17.22 -14.87
CA LYS A 266 -27.84 18.31 -15.70
C LYS A 266 -28.52 19.40 -14.87
N ALA A 267 -29.27 19.01 -13.84
CA ALA A 267 -29.91 19.96 -12.92
C ALA A 267 -28.86 20.77 -12.14
N GLU A 268 -27.86 20.08 -11.55
CA GLU A 268 -26.75 20.75 -10.82
C GLU A 268 -25.94 21.68 -11.74
N LEU A 269 -25.67 21.25 -12.98
CA LEU A 269 -24.99 22.09 -13.99
C LEU A 269 -25.79 23.40 -14.22
N ASN A 270 -27.09 23.31 -14.40
CA ASN A 270 -27.92 24.49 -14.65
C ASN A 270 -27.92 25.45 -13.44
N GLU A 271 -27.97 24.92 -12.22
CA GLU A 271 -27.87 25.73 -11.00
C GLU A 271 -26.48 26.42 -10.91
N GLN A 272 -25.40 25.70 -11.19
CA GLN A 272 -24.06 26.28 -11.13
C GLN A 272 -23.82 27.30 -12.24
N LEU A 273 -24.35 27.09 -13.43
CA LEU A 273 -24.28 28.07 -14.52
C LEU A 273 -25.02 29.35 -14.17
N ALA A 274 -26.21 29.24 -13.57
CA ALA A 274 -26.99 30.41 -13.12
C ALA A 274 -26.17 31.20 -12.09
N LYS A 275 -25.58 30.52 -11.09
CA LYS A 275 -24.72 31.14 -10.07
C LYS A 275 -23.49 31.84 -10.69
N PHE A 276 -22.74 31.19 -11.57
CA PHE A 276 -21.57 31.82 -12.21
C PHE A 276 -21.94 33.02 -13.08
N ARG A 277 -23.07 32.99 -13.77
CA ARG A 277 -23.55 34.13 -14.57
C ARG A 277 -24.00 35.29 -13.69
N GLU A 278 -24.63 35.03 -12.56
CA GLU A 278 -24.99 36.03 -11.56
C GLU A 278 -23.75 36.71 -10.93
N GLU A 279 -22.68 35.93 -10.72
CA GLU A 279 -21.39 36.41 -10.20
C GLU A 279 -20.47 37.02 -11.29
N ASP A 280 -20.93 37.15 -12.56
CA ASP A 280 -20.18 37.61 -13.71
C ASP A 280 -18.91 36.76 -14.04
N LYS A 281 -18.92 35.50 -13.66
CA LYS A 281 -17.87 34.51 -13.92
C LYS A 281 -18.15 33.74 -15.23
N LEU A 282 -18.05 34.45 -16.35
CA LEU A 282 -18.45 33.88 -17.66
C LEU A 282 -17.50 32.80 -18.15
N LEU A 283 -16.22 32.90 -17.82
CA LEU A 283 -15.21 31.90 -18.20
C LEU A 283 -15.39 30.59 -17.45
N GLU A 284 -15.65 30.67 -16.16
CA GLU A 284 -15.96 29.54 -15.30
C GLU A 284 -17.25 28.83 -15.75
N ALA A 285 -18.27 29.61 -16.09
CA ALA A 285 -19.51 29.10 -16.65
C ALA A 285 -19.26 28.31 -17.95
N GLN A 286 -18.48 28.87 -18.87
CA GLN A 286 -18.17 28.19 -20.15
C GLN A 286 -17.37 26.90 -19.91
N ARG A 287 -16.36 26.93 -19.03
CA ARG A 287 -15.54 25.74 -18.70
C ARG A 287 -16.40 24.60 -18.17
N ILE A 288 -17.21 24.84 -17.16
CA ILE A 288 -18.04 23.79 -16.54
C ILE A 288 -19.11 23.27 -17.50
N GLU A 289 -19.70 24.15 -18.33
CA GLU A 289 -20.71 23.75 -19.31
C GLU A 289 -20.13 22.81 -20.36
N GLN A 290 -18.98 23.16 -20.94
CA GLN A 290 -18.31 22.31 -21.93
C GLN A 290 -17.89 20.97 -21.36
N ARG A 291 -17.24 20.97 -20.19
CA ARG A 291 -16.76 19.75 -19.57
C ARG A 291 -17.90 18.81 -19.17
N THR A 292 -18.91 19.33 -18.51
CA THR A 292 -20.00 18.50 -18.02
C THR A 292 -20.84 17.93 -19.16
N ASN A 293 -21.10 18.70 -20.23
CA ASN A 293 -21.83 18.19 -21.39
C ASN A 293 -21.05 17.09 -22.11
N TYR A 294 -19.73 17.24 -22.28
CA TYR A 294 -18.88 16.19 -22.81
C TYR A 294 -18.90 14.91 -21.97
N ASP A 295 -18.78 15.05 -20.64
CA ASP A 295 -18.82 13.92 -19.73
C ASP A 295 -20.19 13.20 -19.79
N LEU A 296 -21.29 13.95 -19.94
CA LEU A 296 -22.64 13.39 -20.11
C LEU A 296 -22.82 12.63 -21.41
N GLU A 297 -22.29 13.15 -22.53
CA GLU A 297 -22.29 12.45 -23.82
C GLU A 297 -21.53 11.14 -23.73
N MET A 298 -20.36 11.13 -23.09
CA MET A 298 -19.57 9.91 -22.87
C MET A 298 -20.31 8.88 -21.99
N MET A 299 -21.01 9.33 -20.94
CA MET A 299 -21.82 8.46 -20.10
C MET A 299 -23.01 7.86 -20.87
N GLU A 300 -23.65 8.62 -21.77
CA GLU A 300 -24.79 8.17 -22.58
C GLU A 300 -24.37 7.13 -23.62
N GLU A 301 -23.22 7.35 -24.30
CA GLU A 301 -22.75 6.49 -25.39
C GLU A 301 -21.98 5.25 -24.87
N MET A 302 -21.13 5.44 -23.85
CA MET A 302 -20.19 4.44 -23.38
C MET A 302 -20.51 3.88 -21.98
N GLY A 303 -21.48 4.48 -21.27
CA GLY A 303 -21.74 4.16 -19.86
C GLY A 303 -20.68 4.64 -18.87
N PHE A 304 -19.67 5.38 -19.36
CA PHE A 304 -18.49 5.80 -18.59
C PHE A 304 -17.92 7.11 -19.13
N CYS A 305 -17.25 7.90 -18.26
CA CYS A 305 -16.44 9.06 -18.67
C CYS A 305 -15.15 9.16 -17.85
N SER A 306 -14.16 9.87 -18.37
CA SER A 306 -12.91 10.14 -17.63
C SER A 306 -13.21 11.00 -16.40
N GLY A 307 -12.82 10.53 -15.21
CA GLY A 307 -13.12 11.21 -13.95
C GLY A 307 -14.55 10.98 -13.44
N ILE A 308 -15.18 9.89 -13.83
CA ILE A 308 -16.54 9.49 -13.41
C ILE A 308 -16.74 9.52 -11.88
N GLU A 309 -15.66 9.29 -11.13
CA GLU A 309 -15.66 9.36 -9.68
C GLU A 309 -16.09 10.74 -9.13
N ASN A 310 -15.90 11.82 -9.89
CA ASN A 310 -16.35 13.16 -9.51
C ASN A 310 -17.89 13.30 -9.48
N TYR A 311 -18.58 12.38 -10.14
CA TYR A 311 -20.05 12.28 -10.15
C TYR A 311 -20.56 11.19 -9.21
N SER A 312 -19.72 10.59 -8.35
CA SER A 312 -20.04 9.46 -7.47
C SER A 312 -21.29 9.68 -6.61
N ARG A 313 -21.53 10.93 -6.15
CA ARG A 313 -22.74 11.31 -5.41
C ARG A 313 -24.01 11.04 -6.22
N HIS A 314 -24.03 11.48 -7.46
CA HIS A 314 -25.18 11.27 -8.36
C HIS A 314 -25.33 9.82 -8.79
N LEU A 315 -24.22 9.14 -9.10
CA LEU A 315 -24.23 7.72 -9.48
C LEU A 315 -24.75 6.80 -8.38
N THR A 316 -24.50 7.15 -7.13
CA THR A 316 -25.00 6.42 -5.95
C THR A 316 -26.29 6.99 -5.39
N LEU A 317 -26.87 8.02 -6.02
CA LEU A 317 -28.08 8.74 -5.60
C LEU A 317 -28.04 9.21 -4.13
N ARG A 318 -26.86 9.61 -3.65
CA ARG A 318 -26.68 10.11 -2.30
C ARG A 318 -27.03 11.60 -2.20
N GLU A 319 -27.41 12.03 -1.00
CA GLU A 319 -27.59 13.44 -0.69
C GLU A 319 -26.25 14.19 -0.63
N ALA A 320 -26.29 15.51 -0.87
CA ALA A 320 -25.11 16.35 -0.75
C ALA A 320 -24.52 16.31 0.66
N GLY A 321 -23.18 16.17 0.77
CA GLY A 321 -22.48 16.08 2.03
C GLY A 321 -22.59 14.72 2.76
N SER A 322 -23.33 13.77 2.23
CA SER A 322 -23.44 12.42 2.83
C SER A 322 -22.12 11.68 2.83
N THR A 323 -21.97 10.74 3.78
CA THR A 323 -20.80 9.90 3.91
C THR A 323 -20.61 9.00 2.69
N PRO A 324 -19.44 8.98 2.05
CA PRO A 324 -19.19 8.10 0.91
C PRO A 324 -19.09 6.63 1.33
N TYR A 325 -19.39 5.73 0.41
CA TYR A 325 -19.06 4.31 0.58
C TYR A 325 -17.56 4.10 0.43
N THR A 326 -16.99 3.26 1.26
CA THR A 326 -15.56 2.95 1.31
C THR A 326 -15.35 1.45 1.48
N LEU A 327 -14.10 0.98 1.57
CA LEU A 327 -13.84 -0.42 1.86
C LEU A 327 -14.47 -0.89 3.18
N LEU A 328 -14.58 0.02 4.17
CA LEU A 328 -15.19 -0.31 5.46
C LEU A 328 -16.65 -0.77 5.33
N ASP A 329 -17.38 -0.26 4.33
CA ASP A 329 -18.78 -0.62 4.09
C ASP A 329 -18.95 -2.02 3.46
N TYR A 330 -17.87 -2.61 2.94
CA TYR A 330 -17.86 -3.98 2.43
C TYR A 330 -17.66 -5.03 3.53
N PHE A 331 -17.09 -4.61 4.68
CA PHE A 331 -16.93 -5.48 5.83
C PHE A 331 -18.25 -5.70 6.58
N PRO A 332 -18.46 -6.87 7.18
CA PRO A 332 -19.58 -7.08 8.07
C PRO A 332 -19.42 -6.29 9.37
N ASP A 333 -20.55 -5.97 10.03
CA ASP A 333 -20.56 -5.19 11.27
C ASP A 333 -19.69 -5.80 12.38
N ASP A 334 -19.58 -7.13 12.43
CA ASP A 334 -18.75 -7.86 13.37
C ASP A 334 -17.35 -8.12 12.80
N SER A 335 -16.65 -7.08 12.43
CA SER A 335 -15.26 -7.12 11.94
C SER A 335 -14.29 -6.51 12.93
N LEU A 336 -13.02 -6.90 12.80
CA LEU A 336 -11.91 -6.34 13.56
C LEU A 336 -11.09 -5.40 12.68
N ILE A 337 -10.76 -4.22 13.20
CA ILE A 337 -9.85 -3.29 12.55
C ILE A 337 -8.57 -3.16 13.36
N VAL A 338 -7.45 -3.44 12.72
CA VAL A 338 -6.10 -3.28 13.29
C VAL A 338 -5.43 -2.10 12.60
N ILE A 339 -4.98 -1.13 13.39
CA ILE A 339 -4.27 0.05 12.86
C ILE A 339 -2.80 -0.09 13.22
N ASP A 340 -1.99 -0.45 12.23
CA ASP A 340 -0.56 -0.61 12.42
C ASP A 340 0.15 0.75 12.37
N GLU A 341 1.22 0.88 13.17
CA GLU A 341 1.93 2.14 13.43
C GLU A 341 0.93 3.31 13.64
N SER A 342 -0.03 3.08 14.53
CA SER A 342 -1.22 3.92 14.74
C SER A 342 -0.89 5.40 15.00
N HIS A 343 0.24 5.68 15.67
CA HIS A 343 0.74 7.03 15.94
C HIS A 343 1.05 7.85 14.66
N VAL A 344 1.20 7.18 13.50
CA VAL A 344 1.35 7.80 12.16
C VAL A 344 0.06 7.65 11.36
N THR A 345 -0.54 6.48 11.39
CA THR A 345 -1.71 6.13 10.58
C THR A 345 -2.94 6.96 10.95
N LEU A 346 -3.22 7.16 12.24
CA LEU A 346 -4.36 7.96 12.69
C LEU A 346 -4.27 9.44 12.31
N PRO A 347 -3.14 10.14 12.53
CA PRO A 347 -2.95 11.50 12.04
C PRO A 347 -3.11 11.63 10.52
N GLN A 348 -2.68 10.63 9.76
CA GLN A 348 -2.84 10.60 8.30
C GLN A 348 -4.32 10.47 7.91
N ILE A 349 -5.08 9.55 8.52
CA ILE A 349 -6.52 9.44 8.31
C ILE A 349 -7.21 10.77 8.59
N ARG A 350 -6.84 11.44 9.68
CA ARG A 350 -7.41 12.75 10.08
C ARG A 350 -7.07 13.86 9.08
N GLY A 351 -5.87 13.87 8.51
CA GLY A 351 -5.40 14.93 7.61
C GLY A 351 -5.91 14.84 6.17
N MET A 352 -6.27 13.66 5.70
CA MET A 352 -6.58 13.42 4.29
C MET A 352 -7.79 14.20 3.77
N TYR A 353 -8.85 14.28 4.56
CA TYR A 353 -10.07 15.01 4.19
C TYR A 353 -9.81 16.48 3.87
N ASN A 354 -9.12 17.18 4.75
CA ASN A 354 -8.89 18.62 4.59
C ASN A 354 -8.05 18.94 3.34
N GLY A 355 -7.05 18.15 3.04
CA GLY A 355 -6.22 18.33 1.85
C GLY A 355 -6.99 18.10 0.55
N ASP A 356 -7.84 17.09 0.49
CA ASP A 356 -8.67 16.80 -0.67
C ASP A 356 -9.73 17.89 -0.89
N GLN A 357 -10.41 18.32 0.16
CA GLN A 357 -11.43 19.37 0.11
C GLN A 357 -10.85 20.71 -0.37
N ALA A 358 -9.71 21.14 0.19
CA ALA A 358 -9.09 22.41 -0.20
C ALA A 358 -8.73 22.43 -1.70
N ARG A 359 -8.18 21.35 -2.23
CA ARG A 359 -7.84 21.21 -3.65
C ARG A 359 -9.09 21.25 -4.54
N LYS A 360 -10.11 20.45 -4.21
CA LYS A 360 -11.35 20.37 -5.00
C LYS A 360 -12.19 21.63 -4.95
N GLN A 361 -12.19 22.34 -3.82
CA GLN A 361 -12.90 23.61 -3.70
C GLN A 361 -12.38 24.63 -4.73
N VAL A 362 -11.07 24.69 -4.93
CA VAL A 362 -10.48 25.56 -5.95
C VAL A 362 -10.95 25.16 -7.37
N LEU A 363 -11.04 23.87 -7.66
CA LEU A 363 -11.55 23.39 -8.96
C LEU A 363 -13.03 23.74 -9.18
N VAL A 364 -13.84 23.65 -8.14
CA VAL A 364 -15.27 24.05 -8.19
C VAL A 364 -15.42 25.56 -8.36
N ASP A 365 -14.69 26.36 -7.59
CA ASP A 365 -14.78 27.83 -7.62
C ASP A 365 -14.36 28.43 -8.96
N HIS A 366 -13.53 27.72 -9.73
CA HIS A 366 -13.02 28.16 -11.03
C HIS A 366 -13.63 27.39 -12.22
N GLY A 367 -14.72 26.67 -12.03
CA GLY A 367 -15.50 26.04 -13.10
C GLY A 367 -14.86 24.81 -13.75
N PHE A 368 -13.94 24.13 -13.09
CA PHE A 368 -13.36 22.86 -13.59
C PHE A 368 -14.18 21.65 -13.18
N ARG A 369 -14.87 21.71 -12.02
CA ARG A 369 -15.73 20.63 -11.52
C ARG A 369 -17.03 21.18 -10.93
N LEU A 370 -18.08 20.35 -10.97
CA LEU A 370 -19.34 20.63 -10.26
C LEU A 370 -19.17 20.52 -8.75
N PRO A 371 -20.02 21.19 -7.93
CA PRO A 371 -20.00 21.07 -6.48
C PRO A 371 -20.07 19.63 -5.96
N SER A 372 -20.75 18.72 -6.66
CA SER A 372 -20.82 17.29 -6.34
C SER A 372 -19.47 16.59 -6.30
N ALA A 373 -18.43 17.12 -6.97
CA ALA A 373 -17.08 16.58 -6.90
C ALA A 373 -16.49 16.64 -5.47
N LEU A 374 -16.99 17.56 -4.62
CA LEU A 374 -16.60 17.65 -3.21
C LEU A 374 -17.05 16.43 -2.41
N ASP A 375 -18.08 15.71 -2.86
CA ASP A 375 -18.60 14.52 -2.21
C ASP A 375 -17.88 13.22 -2.62
N ASN A 376 -17.00 13.29 -3.63
CA ASN A 376 -16.01 12.27 -3.91
C ASN A 376 -14.77 12.52 -3.04
N ARG A 377 -14.78 12.08 -1.82
CA ARG A 377 -13.83 12.45 -0.77
C ARG A 377 -13.49 11.27 0.12
N PRO A 378 -12.35 11.30 0.83
CA PRO A 378 -12.13 10.37 1.92
C PRO A 378 -13.13 10.64 3.06
N LEU A 379 -13.25 9.67 3.95
CA LEU A 379 -13.98 9.85 5.21
C LEU A 379 -13.37 10.98 6.03
N THR A 380 -14.21 11.72 6.74
CA THR A 380 -13.74 12.49 7.88
C THR A 380 -13.31 11.55 9.01
N PHE A 381 -12.52 12.02 9.96
CA PHE A 381 -12.10 11.18 11.08
C PHE A 381 -13.28 10.68 11.91
N ASP A 382 -14.28 11.53 12.14
CA ASP A 382 -15.50 11.17 12.88
C ASP A 382 -16.32 10.11 12.12
N GLU A 383 -16.42 10.20 10.79
CA GLU A 383 -17.09 9.21 9.98
C GLU A 383 -16.34 7.87 10.01
N PHE A 384 -15.00 7.93 9.97
CA PHE A 384 -14.16 6.73 10.13
C PHE A 384 -14.42 6.06 11.49
N GLU A 385 -14.43 6.85 12.57
CA GLU A 385 -14.73 6.32 13.90
C GLU A 385 -16.15 5.72 13.99
N GLN A 386 -17.14 6.34 13.37
CA GLN A 386 -18.52 5.82 13.38
C GLN A 386 -18.64 4.49 12.63
N LYS A 387 -17.93 4.32 11.50
CA LYS A 387 -17.91 3.09 10.72
C LYS A 387 -17.04 2.00 11.34
N ALA A 388 -15.99 2.37 12.04
CA ALA A 388 -15.09 1.42 12.68
C ALA A 388 -15.77 0.78 13.92
N GLY A 389 -15.83 -0.55 13.93
CA GLY A 389 -16.31 -1.34 15.05
C GLY A 389 -15.28 -1.42 16.17
N GLN A 390 -14.67 -2.60 16.34
CA GLN A 390 -13.60 -2.83 17.31
C GLN A 390 -12.24 -2.49 16.72
N LEU A 391 -11.46 -1.68 17.42
CA LEU A 391 -10.18 -1.14 17.00
C LEU A 391 -9.05 -1.65 17.90
N VAL A 392 -8.02 -2.20 17.27
CA VAL A 392 -6.74 -2.53 17.91
C VAL A 392 -5.65 -1.65 17.32
N TYR A 393 -5.07 -0.80 18.13
CA TYR A 393 -3.94 0.05 17.77
C TYR A 393 -2.64 -0.68 18.04
N VAL A 394 -1.73 -0.69 17.08
CA VAL A 394 -0.42 -1.32 17.22
C VAL A 394 0.65 -0.25 17.07
N SER A 395 1.46 -0.05 18.09
CA SER A 395 2.52 0.96 18.06
C SER A 395 3.61 0.68 19.08
N ALA A 396 4.85 1.06 18.75
CA ALA A 396 5.95 1.15 19.74
C ALA A 396 5.93 2.47 20.53
N THR A 397 5.24 3.48 20.00
CA THR A 397 5.17 4.85 20.52
C THR A 397 3.76 5.42 20.34
N PRO A 398 2.75 4.95 21.10
CA PRO A 398 1.37 5.38 20.95
C PRO A 398 1.21 6.90 21.00
N GLY A 399 0.24 7.41 20.23
CA GLY A 399 -0.09 8.83 20.13
C GLY A 399 -1.03 9.33 21.23
N PRO A 400 -1.32 10.64 21.27
CA PRO A 400 -2.28 11.22 22.23
C PRO A 400 -3.65 10.58 22.14
N TYR A 401 -4.08 10.24 20.92
CA TYR A 401 -5.38 9.63 20.70
C TYR A 401 -5.48 8.25 21.35
N GLU A 402 -4.47 7.40 21.16
CA GLU A 402 -4.41 6.07 21.76
C GLU A 402 -4.32 6.16 23.28
N LEU A 403 -3.50 7.09 23.82
CA LEU A 403 -3.37 7.31 25.26
C LEU A 403 -4.69 7.75 25.91
N GLU A 404 -5.47 8.59 25.22
CA GLU A 404 -6.76 9.07 25.70
C GLU A 404 -7.81 7.95 25.74
N HIS A 405 -7.85 7.09 24.70
CA HIS A 405 -8.90 6.07 24.54
C HIS A 405 -8.53 4.72 25.19
N THR A 406 -7.25 4.48 25.44
CA THR A 406 -6.76 3.23 26.05
C THR A 406 -5.72 3.51 27.13
N PRO A 407 -6.14 4.04 28.31
CA PRO A 407 -5.22 4.33 29.41
C PRO A 407 -4.51 3.08 29.94
N GLU A 408 -5.15 1.91 29.81
CA GLU A 408 -4.55 0.61 30.10
C GLU A 408 -4.16 -0.06 28.79
N MET A 409 -2.87 -0.10 28.48
CA MET A 409 -2.35 -0.72 27.27
C MET A 409 -1.82 -2.11 27.54
N THR A 410 -1.97 -2.99 26.54
CA THR A 410 -1.31 -4.28 26.54
C THR A 410 0.14 -4.10 26.12
N GLU A 411 1.10 -4.37 27.02
CA GLU A 411 2.54 -4.23 26.73
C GLU A 411 3.13 -5.52 26.14
N GLN A 412 3.95 -5.37 25.12
CA GLN A 412 4.77 -6.42 24.52
C GLN A 412 6.19 -5.90 24.31
N ILE A 413 7.03 -6.08 25.33
CA ILE A 413 8.37 -5.49 25.40
C ILE A 413 9.45 -6.55 25.20
N ILE A 414 9.21 -7.77 25.65
CA ILE A 414 10.17 -8.87 25.58
C ILE A 414 10.29 -9.38 24.14
N ARG A 415 11.54 -9.45 23.65
CA ARG A 415 11.83 -10.09 22.37
C ARG A 415 12.11 -11.57 22.55
N PRO A 416 11.50 -12.45 21.75
CA PRO A 416 11.77 -13.89 21.79
C PRO A 416 13.28 -14.24 21.63
N THR A 417 14.03 -13.38 20.97
CA THR A 417 15.48 -13.51 20.75
C THR A 417 16.32 -13.15 21.94
N GLY A 418 15.74 -12.61 23.01
CA GLY A 418 16.44 -12.07 24.16
C GLY A 418 17.16 -10.73 23.92
N LEU A 419 17.06 -10.15 22.71
CA LEU A 419 17.69 -8.88 22.40
C LEU A 419 17.14 -7.75 23.27
N LEU A 420 18.06 -6.92 23.79
CA LEU A 420 17.76 -5.79 24.65
C LEU A 420 17.56 -4.51 23.82
N ASP A 421 16.86 -3.54 24.38
CA ASP A 421 16.88 -2.18 23.84
C ASP A 421 18.33 -1.63 23.96
N PRO A 422 18.78 -0.74 23.04
CA PRO A 422 20.18 -0.36 22.95
C PRO A 422 20.64 0.45 24.16
N GLU A 423 21.96 0.45 24.39
CA GLU A 423 22.60 1.40 25.29
C GLU A 423 22.63 2.78 24.64
N VAL A 424 22.35 3.82 25.43
CA VAL A 424 22.32 5.20 24.95
C VAL A 424 23.45 5.97 25.61
N GLU A 425 24.30 6.58 24.78
CA GLU A 425 25.41 7.44 25.23
C GLU A 425 25.19 8.87 24.68
N ILE A 426 25.45 9.87 25.53
CA ILE A 426 25.38 11.28 25.14
C ILE A 426 26.81 11.81 25.05
N ARG A 427 27.15 12.43 23.93
CA ARG A 427 28.44 13.02 23.66
C ARG A 427 28.31 14.48 23.23
N PRO A 428 29.33 15.35 23.43
CA PRO A 428 29.25 16.74 23.02
C PRO A 428 29.15 16.91 21.50
N ILE A 429 28.55 18.01 21.07
CA ILE A 429 28.44 18.36 19.63
C ILE A 429 29.80 18.72 19.06
N ASP A 430 30.64 19.38 19.84
CA ASP A 430 32.01 19.74 19.41
C ASP A 430 32.83 18.48 19.11
N GLY A 431 33.35 18.37 17.88
CA GLY A 431 34.08 17.19 17.41
C GLY A 431 33.18 15.98 17.01
N GLN A 432 31.86 16.14 16.92
CA GLN A 432 30.91 15.04 16.64
C GLN A 432 31.23 14.27 15.35
N VAL A 433 31.77 14.93 14.32
CA VAL A 433 32.05 14.27 13.03
C VAL A 433 33.31 13.40 13.14
N ASP A 434 34.34 13.86 13.81
CA ASP A 434 35.58 13.10 14.01
C ASP A 434 35.31 11.88 14.91
N ASP A 435 34.57 12.08 15.97
CA ASP A 435 34.13 10.99 16.87
C ASP A 435 33.28 9.96 16.14
N LEU A 436 32.31 10.40 15.29
CA LEU A 436 31.51 9.55 14.45
C LEU A 436 32.35 8.69 13.50
N ILE A 437 33.39 9.27 12.87
CA ILE A 437 34.30 8.51 11.99
C ILE A 437 35.03 7.42 12.77
N GLY A 438 35.47 7.73 13.98
CA GLY A 438 36.10 6.77 14.90
C GLY A 438 35.19 5.59 15.22
N GLU A 439 33.90 5.86 15.53
CA GLU A 439 32.92 4.84 15.83
C GLU A 439 32.55 4.01 14.59
N ILE A 440 32.43 4.65 13.40
CA ILE A 440 32.20 3.94 12.13
C ILE A 440 33.32 2.93 11.88
N ASN A 441 34.58 3.34 11.98
CA ASN A 441 35.70 2.45 11.72
C ASN A 441 35.72 1.24 12.68
N GLN A 442 35.38 1.42 13.96
CA GLN A 442 35.28 0.32 14.93
C GLN A 442 34.17 -0.69 14.53
N ARG A 443 33.04 -0.20 13.94
CA ARG A 443 31.94 -1.08 13.47
C ARG A 443 32.30 -1.81 12.20
N MET A 444 33.00 -1.13 11.29
CA MET A 444 33.48 -1.75 10.06
C MET A 444 34.42 -2.92 10.32
N GLU A 445 35.33 -2.82 11.33
CA GLU A 445 36.22 -3.92 11.74
C GLU A 445 35.44 -5.17 12.17
N LYS A 446 34.20 -5.00 12.67
CA LYS A 446 33.27 -6.08 13.06
C LYS A 446 32.28 -6.49 11.95
N ASN A 447 32.40 -5.89 10.77
CA ASN A 447 31.45 -6.07 9.65
C ASN A 447 30.00 -5.68 10.02
N GLU A 448 29.85 -4.69 10.89
CA GLU A 448 28.56 -4.12 11.33
C GLU A 448 28.25 -2.85 10.55
N ARG A 449 26.98 -2.38 10.59
CA ARG A 449 26.50 -1.21 9.84
C ARG A 449 26.11 -0.09 10.78
N VAL A 450 26.17 1.14 10.26
CA VAL A 450 25.91 2.37 11.00
C VAL A 450 24.80 3.17 10.33
N LEU A 451 23.86 3.67 11.13
CA LEU A 451 22.85 4.65 10.69
C LEU A 451 23.17 6.02 11.31
N VAL A 452 23.16 7.07 10.50
CA VAL A 452 23.41 8.44 10.93
C VAL A 452 22.21 9.31 10.60
N THR A 453 21.60 9.93 11.62
CA THR A 453 20.47 10.85 11.42
C THR A 453 20.90 12.31 11.58
N THR A 454 20.51 13.13 10.61
CA THR A 454 20.77 14.57 10.56
C THR A 454 19.47 15.37 10.66
N LEU A 455 19.54 16.69 10.70
CA LEU A 455 18.37 17.58 10.78
C LEU A 455 17.87 18.08 9.42
N THR A 456 18.78 18.23 8.46
CA THR A 456 18.45 18.83 7.16
C THR A 456 19.01 18.03 5.99
N LYS A 457 18.37 18.17 4.82
CA LYS A 457 18.84 17.56 3.57
C LYS A 457 20.27 17.95 3.26
N LYS A 458 20.56 19.24 3.32
CA LYS A 458 21.91 19.76 3.07
C LYS A 458 22.96 19.16 4.02
N MET A 459 22.66 19.09 5.30
CA MET A 459 23.57 18.46 6.28
C MET A 459 23.82 16.98 5.96
N SER A 460 22.81 16.26 5.51
CA SER A 460 22.97 14.86 5.09
C SER A 460 23.85 14.72 3.84
N GLU A 461 23.67 15.61 2.86
CA GLU A 461 24.46 15.65 1.62
C GLU A 461 25.93 16.00 1.93
N ASP A 462 26.15 17.11 2.63
CA ASP A 462 27.49 17.58 3.01
C ASP A 462 28.25 16.51 3.83
N LEU A 463 27.57 15.87 4.79
CA LEU A 463 28.16 14.81 5.60
C LEU A 463 28.48 13.56 4.77
N THR A 464 27.58 13.17 3.87
CA THR A 464 27.79 12.00 2.99
C THR A 464 29.00 12.20 2.09
N ASP A 465 29.14 13.38 1.49
CA ASP A 465 30.28 13.70 0.62
C ASP A 465 31.59 13.71 1.43
N TYR A 466 31.59 14.33 2.61
CA TYR A 466 32.75 14.33 3.49
C TYR A 466 33.18 12.91 3.91
N LEU A 467 32.23 12.06 4.31
CA LEU A 467 32.50 10.67 4.68
C LEU A 467 33.04 9.84 3.51
N LYS A 468 32.57 10.10 2.28
CA LYS A 468 33.11 9.48 1.05
C LYS A 468 34.55 9.94 0.77
N GLU A 469 34.85 11.23 0.97
CA GLU A 469 36.20 11.77 0.79
C GLU A 469 37.21 11.13 1.74
N VAL A 470 36.81 10.79 2.97
CA VAL A 470 37.64 10.03 3.91
C VAL A 470 37.70 8.53 3.62
N GLY A 471 37.08 8.06 2.54
CA GLY A 471 37.18 6.69 2.06
C GLY A 471 36.15 5.70 2.61
N LEU A 472 35.09 6.18 3.26
CA LEU A 472 34.00 5.33 3.77
C LEU A 472 32.98 5.02 2.66
N LYS A 473 32.37 3.84 2.72
CA LYS A 473 31.29 3.46 1.80
C LYS A 473 29.95 3.92 2.37
N VAL A 474 29.49 5.07 1.90
CA VAL A 474 28.32 5.76 2.43
C VAL A 474 27.23 5.91 1.38
N ALA A 475 26.00 5.60 1.76
CA ALA A 475 24.80 5.94 1.01
C ALA A 475 24.03 7.06 1.73
N TYR A 476 23.28 7.82 0.94
CA TYR A 476 22.39 8.87 1.42
C TYR A 476 20.94 8.52 1.09
N LEU A 477 20.05 8.71 2.04
CA LEU A 477 18.61 8.45 1.88
C LEU A 477 17.80 9.71 2.16
N HIS A 478 17.01 10.17 1.17
CA HIS A 478 16.13 11.33 1.29
C HIS A 478 14.71 11.03 0.79
N SER A 479 13.79 12.00 0.98
CA SER A 479 12.37 11.83 0.69
C SER A 479 12.03 11.73 -0.80
N GLU A 480 12.92 12.19 -1.67
CA GLU A 480 12.70 12.22 -3.14
C GLU A 480 13.20 10.94 -3.84
N ILE A 481 13.89 10.05 -3.12
CA ILE A 481 14.33 8.76 -3.65
C ILE A 481 13.10 7.88 -3.89
N LYS A 482 13.00 7.31 -5.08
CA LYS A 482 11.92 6.39 -5.46
C LYS A 482 11.93 5.13 -4.59
N THR A 483 10.77 4.50 -4.44
CA THR A 483 10.60 3.36 -3.55
C THR A 483 11.55 2.20 -3.88
N LEU A 484 11.73 1.88 -5.16
CA LEU A 484 12.66 0.82 -5.60
C LEU A 484 14.11 1.13 -5.26
N GLU A 485 14.59 2.29 -5.61
CA GLU A 485 15.95 2.74 -5.31
C GLU A 485 16.21 2.74 -3.80
N ARG A 486 15.20 3.08 -3.00
CA ARG A 486 15.28 2.98 -1.54
C ARG A 486 15.48 1.55 -1.06
N ILE A 487 14.74 0.60 -1.64
CA ILE A 487 14.86 -0.83 -1.32
C ILE A 487 16.26 -1.36 -1.71
N GLU A 488 16.78 -0.95 -2.85
CA GLU A 488 18.14 -1.30 -3.30
C GLU A 488 19.22 -0.75 -2.36
N ILE A 489 19.13 0.52 -1.96
CA ILE A 489 20.08 1.12 -1.01
C ILE A 489 20.10 0.33 0.30
N ILE A 490 18.95 -0.08 0.80
CA ILE A 490 18.84 -0.85 2.04
C ILE A 490 19.42 -2.27 1.87
N ARG A 491 19.11 -2.93 0.75
CA ARG A 491 19.72 -4.21 0.40
C ARG A 491 21.24 -4.08 0.31
N ASP A 492 21.73 -3.06 -0.37
CA ASP A 492 23.15 -2.78 -0.54
C ASP A 492 23.86 -2.50 0.81
N LEU A 493 23.19 -1.85 1.74
CA LEU A 493 23.65 -1.70 3.12
C LEU A 493 23.77 -3.07 3.82
N ARG A 494 22.76 -3.91 3.70
CA ARG A 494 22.72 -5.25 4.32
C ARG A 494 23.81 -6.17 3.77
N VAL A 495 24.04 -6.17 2.46
CA VAL A 495 25.07 -7.01 1.81
C VAL A 495 26.48 -6.42 1.96
N GLY A 496 26.64 -5.20 2.52
CA GLY A 496 27.93 -4.58 2.76
C GLY A 496 28.54 -3.83 1.60
N LYS A 497 27.75 -3.48 0.60
CA LYS A 497 28.18 -2.52 -0.44
C LYS A 497 28.33 -1.11 0.16
N TYR A 498 27.51 -0.79 1.15
CA TYR A 498 27.63 0.37 2.02
C TYR A 498 27.86 -0.06 3.46
N ASP A 499 28.62 0.75 4.21
CA ASP A 499 28.87 0.55 5.63
C ASP A 499 28.04 1.52 6.48
N VAL A 500 27.72 2.68 5.90
CA VAL A 500 26.99 3.77 6.56
C VAL A 500 25.82 4.24 5.70
N LEU A 501 24.69 4.47 6.34
CA LEU A 501 23.54 5.13 5.75
C LEU A 501 23.25 6.43 6.48
N VAL A 502 23.29 7.55 5.74
CA VAL A 502 23.01 8.90 6.25
C VAL A 502 21.65 9.37 5.79
N GLY A 503 20.89 10.05 6.62
CA GLY A 503 19.62 10.66 6.21
C GLY A 503 18.92 11.43 7.32
N ILE A 504 17.86 12.15 6.97
CA ILE A 504 17.10 12.98 7.89
C ILE A 504 16.16 12.14 8.76
N ASN A 505 15.42 11.27 8.12
CA ASN A 505 14.33 10.51 8.73
C ASN A 505 14.43 9.06 8.28
N LEU A 506 15.59 8.52 8.64
CA LEU A 506 16.10 7.32 8.02
C LEU A 506 15.22 6.16 8.20
N LEU A 507 14.21 6.02 8.80
CA LEU A 507 13.52 4.75 8.95
C LEU A 507 12.33 4.92 9.91
N ARG A 508 11.42 5.80 9.53
CA ARG A 508 10.18 5.87 10.29
C ARG A 508 9.50 4.52 10.39
N GLU A 509 9.71 3.61 9.38
CA GLU A 509 8.79 2.48 9.25
C GLU A 509 9.42 1.26 8.57
N GLY A 510 9.13 0.08 9.14
CA GLY A 510 9.17 -1.20 8.42
C GLY A 510 10.54 -1.84 8.11
N LEU A 511 11.68 -1.23 8.45
CA LEU A 511 12.97 -1.80 8.09
C LEU A 511 13.58 -2.61 9.23
N ASP A 512 13.77 -3.88 8.94
CA ASP A 512 14.44 -4.86 9.80
C ASP A 512 15.86 -5.07 9.29
N ILE A 513 16.82 -4.34 9.89
CA ILE A 513 18.25 -4.40 9.51
C ILE A 513 19.07 -4.90 10.70
N PRO A 514 19.18 -6.22 10.89
CA PRO A 514 19.91 -6.78 12.02
C PRO A 514 21.43 -6.50 12.00
N GLU A 515 21.96 -6.12 10.85
CA GLU A 515 23.37 -5.78 10.69
C GLU A 515 23.74 -4.41 11.31
N VAL A 516 22.75 -3.57 11.64
CA VAL A 516 22.96 -2.27 12.26
C VAL A 516 23.23 -2.41 13.75
N SER A 517 24.43 -2.11 14.19
CA SER A 517 24.83 -2.11 15.59
C SER A 517 24.96 -0.71 16.19
N LEU A 518 25.07 0.34 15.36
CA LEU A 518 25.19 1.71 15.82
C LEU A 518 24.18 2.62 15.12
N VAL A 519 23.48 3.39 15.92
CA VAL A 519 22.65 4.51 15.46
C VAL A 519 23.20 5.79 16.08
N THR A 520 23.51 6.78 15.24
CA THR A 520 23.98 8.09 15.72
C THR A 520 22.96 9.17 15.38
N ILE A 521 22.74 10.06 16.32
CA ILE A 521 21.80 11.17 16.21
C ILE A 521 22.58 12.46 16.40
N LEU A 522 22.85 13.14 15.28
CA LEU A 522 23.57 14.41 15.30
C LEU A 522 22.63 15.54 15.75
N ASP A 523 23.19 16.52 16.49
CA ASP A 523 22.40 17.65 16.99
C ASP A 523 21.10 17.22 17.69
N ALA A 524 21.19 16.26 18.60
CA ALA A 524 20.03 15.65 19.25
C ALA A 524 19.27 16.63 20.17
N ASP A 525 19.93 17.71 20.64
CA ASP A 525 19.34 18.73 21.49
C ASP A 525 18.62 19.86 20.72
N LYS A 526 18.54 19.79 19.39
CA LYS A 526 17.76 20.72 18.59
C LYS A 526 16.32 20.29 18.56
N GLU A 527 15.51 20.80 19.49
CA GLU A 527 14.10 20.46 19.61
C GLU A 527 13.33 20.70 18.29
N GLY A 528 12.41 19.81 17.99
CA GLY A 528 11.58 19.83 16.80
C GLY A 528 10.97 18.46 16.49
N PHE A 529 10.21 18.38 15.42
CA PHE A 529 9.50 17.16 15.03
C PHE A 529 10.43 15.93 14.88
N LEU A 530 11.63 16.12 14.34
CA LEU A 530 12.63 15.06 14.12
C LEU A 530 13.36 14.64 15.40
N ARG A 531 13.24 15.39 16.47
CA ARG A 531 13.86 15.16 17.78
C ARG A 531 12.83 15.10 18.90
N SER A 532 11.55 14.83 18.54
CA SER A 532 10.50 14.52 19.51
C SER A 532 10.79 13.17 20.18
N GLU A 533 10.29 12.99 21.38
CA GLU A 533 10.35 11.73 22.13
C GLU A 533 10.09 10.49 21.25
N ARG A 534 8.98 10.49 20.50
CA ARG A 534 8.61 9.38 19.62
C ARG A 534 9.62 9.13 18.52
N SER A 535 10.06 10.20 17.85
CA SER A 535 11.06 10.10 16.79
C SER A 535 12.37 9.53 17.31
N LEU A 536 12.78 9.94 18.52
CA LEU A 536 13.98 9.42 19.17
C LEU A 536 13.83 7.94 19.52
N ILE A 537 12.75 7.53 20.20
CA ILE A 537 12.50 6.11 20.55
C ILE A 537 12.49 5.21 19.30
N GLN A 538 11.85 5.64 18.22
CA GLN A 538 11.83 4.88 16.98
C GLN A 538 13.20 4.76 16.32
N THR A 539 13.95 5.85 16.30
CA THR A 539 15.30 5.88 15.74
C THR A 539 16.24 4.98 16.56
N MET A 540 16.20 5.08 17.87
CA MET A 540 16.97 4.24 18.79
C MET A 540 16.62 2.77 18.65
N GLY A 541 15.33 2.45 18.48
CA GLY A 541 14.84 1.08 18.29
C GLY A 541 15.42 0.37 17.07
N ARG A 542 16.04 1.07 16.13
CA ARG A 542 16.72 0.46 14.98
C ARG A 542 17.99 -0.29 15.36
N ALA A 543 18.68 0.12 16.44
CA ALA A 543 19.81 -0.62 17.00
C ALA A 543 19.40 -1.84 17.85
N ALA A 544 18.12 -1.99 18.17
CA ALA A 544 17.62 -3.06 19.02
C ALA A 544 17.52 -4.45 18.35
N ARG A 545 17.98 -4.58 17.11
CA ARG A 545 18.02 -5.83 16.33
C ARG A 545 19.39 -6.51 16.36
N ASN A 546 20.37 -5.86 16.94
CA ASN A 546 21.74 -6.35 17.06
C ASN A 546 22.11 -6.52 18.55
N GLU A 547 22.82 -7.59 18.88
CA GLU A 547 23.27 -7.85 20.25
C GLU A 547 24.26 -6.79 20.76
N HIS A 548 24.98 -6.12 19.85
CA HIS A 548 25.90 -5.00 20.14
C HIS A 548 25.22 -3.63 19.93
N GLY A 549 23.89 -3.58 19.95
CA GLY A 549 23.11 -2.38 19.67
C GLY A 549 23.46 -1.20 20.60
N LYS A 550 23.92 -0.09 20.01
CA LYS A 550 24.29 1.14 20.70
C LYS A 550 23.71 2.36 19.99
N VAL A 551 23.35 3.36 20.78
CA VAL A 551 22.94 4.69 20.29
C VAL A 551 23.87 5.75 20.84
N ILE A 552 24.31 6.66 19.98
CA ILE A 552 25.07 7.85 20.38
C ILE A 552 24.26 9.09 20.00
N MET A 553 23.94 9.91 20.98
CA MET A 553 23.30 11.20 20.79
C MET A 553 24.34 12.31 20.99
N TYR A 554 24.61 13.10 19.97
CA TYR A 554 25.46 14.27 20.08
C TYR A 554 24.62 15.47 20.51
N ALA A 555 24.85 15.94 21.73
CA ALA A 555 24.08 16.99 22.36
C ALA A 555 24.89 17.70 23.44
N ASP A 556 24.76 19.03 23.52
CA ASP A 556 25.40 19.81 24.58
C ASP A 556 24.50 19.95 25.84
N LYS A 557 23.20 19.68 25.66
CA LYS A 557 22.23 19.65 26.75
C LYS A 557 21.21 18.52 26.52
N ILE A 558 20.71 17.98 27.61
CA ILE A 558 19.62 16.99 27.54
C ILE A 558 18.29 17.75 27.53
N THR A 559 17.50 17.54 26.50
CA THR A 559 16.15 18.11 26.40
C THR A 559 15.11 17.18 27.06
N ASP A 560 13.91 17.68 27.34
CA ASP A 560 12.82 16.87 27.92
C ASP A 560 12.47 15.68 27.02
N SER A 561 12.44 15.88 25.70
CA SER A 561 12.22 14.81 24.72
C SER A 561 13.29 13.73 24.76
N MET A 562 14.57 14.13 24.88
CA MET A 562 15.68 13.19 25.04
C MET A 562 15.56 12.41 26.33
N GLN A 563 15.31 13.11 27.47
CA GLN A 563 15.21 12.47 28.77
C GLN A 563 14.10 11.42 28.78
N THR A 564 12.90 11.77 28.29
CA THR A 564 11.77 10.84 28.23
C THR A 564 12.08 9.63 27.36
N ALA A 565 12.73 9.83 26.20
CA ALA A 565 13.09 8.75 25.31
C ALA A 565 14.15 7.81 25.90
N ILE A 566 15.12 8.35 26.61
CA ILE A 566 16.17 7.61 27.31
C ILE A 566 15.55 6.79 28.44
N ASP A 567 14.73 7.42 29.28
CA ASP A 567 14.09 6.77 30.44
C ASP A 567 13.21 5.59 29.99
N GLU A 568 12.43 5.76 28.93
CA GLU A 568 11.62 4.68 28.39
C GLU A 568 12.47 3.55 27.79
N THR A 569 13.56 3.87 27.11
CA THR A 569 14.49 2.87 26.56
C THR A 569 15.14 2.04 27.67
N TYR A 570 15.58 2.68 28.76
CA TYR A 570 16.14 1.96 29.91
C TYR A 570 15.09 1.18 30.70
N ARG A 571 13.86 1.72 30.87
CA ARG A 571 12.75 0.98 31.47
C ARG A 571 12.47 -0.34 30.72
N ARG A 572 12.46 -0.29 29.40
CA ARG A 572 12.29 -1.49 28.55
C ARG A 572 13.48 -2.44 28.71
N ARG A 573 14.70 -1.91 28.64
CA ARG A 573 15.94 -2.69 28.75
C ARG A 573 16.01 -3.43 30.08
N GLU A 574 15.68 -2.79 31.19
CA GLU A 574 15.65 -3.42 32.52
C GLU A 574 14.64 -4.59 32.59
N LYS A 575 13.44 -4.41 32.07
CA LYS A 575 12.45 -5.49 31.99
C LYS A 575 12.94 -6.67 31.13
N GLN A 576 13.56 -6.37 30.00
CA GLN A 576 14.11 -7.38 29.08
C GLN A 576 15.27 -8.14 29.75
N GLN A 577 16.15 -7.45 30.42
CA GLN A 577 17.28 -8.06 31.11
C GLN A 577 16.80 -8.97 32.26
N ALA A 578 15.88 -8.48 33.09
CA ALA A 578 15.32 -9.27 34.19
C ALA A 578 14.65 -10.56 33.67
N TYR A 579 13.89 -10.46 32.57
CA TYR A 579 13.28 -11.62 31.93
C TYR A 579 14.33 -12.62 31.41
N ASN A 580 15.37 -12.14 30.74
CA ASN A 580 16.45 -13.00 30.24
C ASN A 580 17.20 -13.72 31.37
N GLU A 581 17.48 -13.02 32.49
CA GLU A 581 18.13 -13.61 33.66
C GLU A 581 17.25 -14.70 34.31
N GLU A 582 15.94 -14.42 34.45
CA GLU A 582 14.98 -15.39 35.01
C GLU A 582 14.86 -16.67 34.17
N HIS A 583 14.90 -16.54 32.84
CA HIS A 583 14.69 -17.66 31.91
C HIS A 583 16.00 -18.21 31.32
N GLY A 584 17.16 -17.69 31.69
CA GLY A 584 18.46 -18.14 31.21
C GLY A 584 18.66 -17.89 29.70
N ILE A 585 18.07 -16.82 29.14
CA ILE A 585 18.14 -16.50 27.72
C ILE A 585 19.38 -15.66 27.45
N VAL A 586 20.16 -16.05 26.45
CA VAL A 586 21.30 -15.29 25.95
C VAL A 586 20.85 -14.53 24.69
N PRO A 587 21.01 -13.19 24.65
CA PRO A 587 20.67 -12.41 23.47
C PRO A 587 21.41 -12.89 22.21
N GLN A 588 20.68 -13.03 21.12
CA GLN A 588 21.25 -13.45 19.83
C GLN A 588 20.67 -12.63 18.67
N THR A 589 21.56 -12.11 17.83
CA THR A 589 21.18 -11.46 16.58
C THR A 589 20.63 -12.50 15.60
N ILE A 590 19.44 -12.27 15.06
CA ILE A 590 18.86 -13.15 14.04
C ILE A 590 19.51 -12.85 12.69
N ASN A 591 20.26 -13.79 12.15
CA ASN A 591 20.68 -13.77 10.75
C ASN A 591 19.52 -14.20 9.85
N LYS A 592 18.62 -13.27 9.54
CA LYS A 592 17.68 -13.46 8.42
C LYS A 592 18.47 -13.31 7.13
N GLY A 593 18.57 -14.36 6.31
CA GLY A 593 19.10 -14.23 4.95
C GLY A 593 18.43 -13.03 4.27
N VAL A 594 19.18 -12.32 3.43
CA VAL A 594 18.65 -11.25 2.59
C VAL A 594 17.66 -11.91 1.62
N ARG A 595 16.45 -12.22 2.11
CA ARG A 595 15.35 -12.63 1.25
C ARG A 595 14.93 -11.41 0.45
N ASP A 596 14.70 -11.63 -0.82
CA ASP A 596 14.15 -10.62 -1.70
C ASP A 596 12.82 -10.10 -1.15
N VAL A 597 12.87 -9.07 -0.32
CA VAL A 597 11.72 -8.18 -0.03
C VAL A 597 11.19 -7.61 -1.35
N ILE A 598 12.02 -7.61 -2.37
CA ILE A 598 11.70 -7.35 -3.76
C ILE A 598 10.52 -8.19 -4.26
N ARG A 599 10.36 -9.47 -3.90
CA ARG A 599 9.25 -10.30 -4.42
C ARG A 599 7.86 -9.92 -3.92
N ALA A 600 7.72 -9.37 -2.74
CA ALA A 600 6.42 -8.88 -2.26
C ALA A 600 6.10 -7.46 -2.78
N THR A 601 7.12 -6.70 -3.20
CA THR A 601 6.97 -5.37 -3.80
C THR A 601 7.02 -5.46 -5.32
N THR A 602 7.67 -6.46 -5.91
CA THR A 602 7.69 -6.76 -7.35
C THR A 602 6.49 -7.57 -7.82
N ALA A 603 5.73 -8.23 -6.96
CA ALA A 603 4.35 -8.63 -7.30
C ALA A 603 3.45 -7.40 -7.57
N ALA A 604 3.97 -6.20 -7.32
CA ALA A 604 3.38 -4.91 -7.71
C ALA A 604 4.11 -4.25 -8.90
N GLU A 605 5.18 -4.85 -9.44
CA GLU A 605 6.04 -4.27 -10.48
C GLU A 605 6.79 -5.36 -11.28
N ASP A 606 6.18 -6.51 -11.62
CA ASP A 606 6.77 -7.43 -12.57
C ASP A 606 6.57 -6.94 -14.01
N GLU A 607 7.54 -6.17 -14.47
CA GLU A 607 7.97 -6.23 -15.85
C GLU A 607 9.40 -6.78 -15.88
N ALA A 608 9.52 -7.83 -16.64
CA ALA A 608 10.56 -8.68 -17.14
C ALA A 608 12.07 -8.36 -16.88
N PRO A 609 12.92 -9.39 -16.80
CA PRO A 609 14.31 -9.28 -16.42
C PRO A 609 15.18 -8.84 -17.59
N TYR A 610 15.51 -7.56 -17.67
CA TYR A 610 16.53 -7.03 -18.58
C TYR A 610 17.83 -6.57 -17.89
N GLU A 611 18.00 -6.87 -16.59
CA GLU A 611 19.23 -6.50 -15.86
C GLU A 611 20.47 -7.33 -16.19
N THR A 612 20.33 -8.40 -16.97
CA THR A 612 21.48 -9.25 -17.29
C THR A 612 22.33 -8.70 -18.43
N GLU A 613 21.79 -7.85 -19.29
CA GLU A 613 22.52 -7.29 -20.42
C GLU A 613 23.21 -5.95 -20.12
N ALA A 614 22.64 -5.10 -19.27
CA ALA A 614 23.24 -3.80 -18.93
C ALA A 614 24.56 -3.90 -18.13
N LYS A 615 24.73 -4.93 -17.30
CA LYS A 615 26.02 -5.19 -16.61
C LYS A 615 27.13 -5.73 -17.52
N GLN A 616 26.76 -6.35 -18.65
CA GLN A 616 27.74 -6.83 -19.64
C GLN A 616 28.21 -5.73 -20.59
N VAL A 617 27.41 -4.68 -20.81
CA VAL A 617 27.72 -3.60 -21.76
C VAL A 617 28.88 -2.72 -21.30
N ASN A 618 29.06 -2.50 -20.03
CA ASN A 618 30.17 -1.69 -19.49
C ASN A 618 31.55 -2.39 -19.55
N GLU A 619 31.59 -3.70 -19.79
CA GLU A 619 32.83 -4.50 -19.99
C GLU A 619 33.08 -4.84 -21.44
N MET A 620 32.22 -4.47 -22.37
CA MET A 620 32.34 -4.79 -23.79
C MET A 620 33.36 -3.92 -24.51
N THR A 621 34.08 -4.51 -25.43
CA THR A 621 34.95 -3.77 -26.35
C THR A 621 34.13 -2.97 -27.36
N LYS A 622 34.69 -1.88 -27.92
CA LYS A 622 34.00 -1.04 -28.90
C LYS A 622 33.42 -1.82 -30.09
N LYS A 623 34.05 -2.96 -30.44
CA LYS A 623 33.61 -3.82 -31.53
C LYS A 623 32.40 -4.65 -31.16
N GLU A 624 32.39 -5.21 -29.96
CA GLU A 624 31.27 -6.00 -29.43
C GLU A 624 30.04 -5.12 -29.21
N LYS A 625 30.23 -3.84 -28.72
CA LYS A 625 29.17 -2.87 -28.58
C LYS A 625 28.55 -2.50 -29.93
N GLN A 626 29.35 -2.40 -30.96
CA GLN A 626 28.90 -2.09 -32.33
C GLN A 626 28.12 -3.26 -32.95
N GLU A 627 28.55 -4.48 -32.74
CA GLU A 627 27.85 -5.70 -33.16
C GLU A 627 26.51 -5.87 -32.44
N LEU A 628 26.43 -5.51 -31.15
CA LEU A 628 25.20 -5.49 -30.37
C LEU A 628 24.21 -4.46 -30.90
N ILE A 629 24.67 -3.22 -31.16
CA ILE A 629 23.84 -2.14 -31.75
C ILE A 629 23.25 -2.59 -33.09
N GLU A 630 24.05 -3.19 -33.95
CA GLU A 630 23.63 -3.66 -35.29
C GLU A 630 22.58 -4.79 -35.18
N LYS A 631 22.73 -5.68 -34.20
CA LYS A 631 21.74 -6.73 -33.88
C LYS A 631 20.42 -6.13 -33.41
N MET A 632 20.49 -5.21 -32.48
CA MET A 632 19.27 -4.53 -31.92
C MET A 632 18.55 -3.68 -32.98
N GLU A 633 19.27 -3.02 -33.87
CA GLU A 633 18.68 -2.31 -35.01
C GLU A 633 17.95 -3.25 -35.99
N ASN A 634 18.45 -4.46 -36.17
CA ASN A 634 17.80 -5.44 -37.02
C ASN A 634 16.54 -6.03 -36.34
N GLU A 635 16.59 -6.29 -35.04
CA GLU A 635 15.45 -6.74 -34.26
C GLU A 635 14.36 -5.63 -34.20
N MET A 636 14.74 -4.36 -34.03
CA MET A 636 13.83 -3.22 -34.09
C MET A 636 13.10 -3.13 -35.44
N LYS A 637 13.84 -3.30 -36.56
CA LYS A 637 13.23 -3.30 -37.89
C LYS A 637 12.32 -4.50 -38.12
N GLN A 638 12.62 -5.63 -37.50
CA GLN A 638 11.76 -6.81 -37.58
C GLN A 638 10.48 -6.62 -36.77
N ALA A 639 10.57 -6.13 -35.52
CA ALA A 639 9.42 -5.80 -34.70
C ALA A 639 8.49 -4.78 -35.38
N ALA A 640 9.06 -3.75 -36.01
CA ALA A 640 8.29 -2.79 -36.81
C ALA A 640 7.58 -3.41 -38.02
N ARG A 641 8.16 -4.42 -38.67
CA ARG A 641 7.53 -5.17 -39.79
C ARG A 641 6.41 -6.08 -39.29
N ASP A 642 6.55 -6.62 -38.09
CA ASP A 642 5.60 -7.51 -37.45
C ASP A 642 4.45 -6.70 -36.77
N LEU A 643 4.48 -5.36 -36.90
CA LEU A 643 3.53 -4.38 -36.33
C LEU A 643 3.55 -4.31 -34.78
N ASP A 644 4.61 -4.84 -34.17
CA ASP A 644 4.90 -4.69 -32.74
C ASP A 644 5.61 -3.35 -32.52
N PHE A 645 4.83 -2.27 -32.48
CA PHE A 645 5.36 -0.91 -32.38
C PHE A 645 5.89 -0.59 -30.99
N GLU A 646 5.41 -1.27 -29.96
CA GLU A 646 5.89 -1.10 -28.59
C GLU A 646 7.29 -1.65 -28.45
N ARG A 647 7.51 -2.89 -28.89
CA ARG A 647 8.83 -3.51 -28.94
C ARG A 647 9.81 -2.77 -29.84
N ALA A 648 9.36 -2.26 -30.97
CA ALA A 648 10.19 -1.46 -31.87
C ALA A 648 10.62 -0.14 -31.21
N ALA A 649 9.76 0.51 -30.40
CA ALA A 649 10.09 1.74 -29.68
C ALA A 649 11.11 1.48 -28.56
N GLU A 650 10.94 0.43 -27.76
CA GLU A 650 11.91 0.02 -26.73
C GLU A 650 13.31 -0.23 -27.30
N LEU A 651 13.40 -1.03 -28.37
CA LEU A 651 14.67 -1.32 -29.02
C LEU A 651 15.32 -0.07 -29.63
N ARG A 652 14.52 0.87 -30.14
CA ARG A 652 15.00 2.18 -30.62
C ARG A 652 15.66 2.98 -29.50
N ASP A 653 15.00 3.06 -28.34
CA ASP A 653 15.46 3.85 -27.21
C ASP A 653 16.74 3.26 -26.62
N LEU A 654 16.84 1.93 -26.51
CA LEU A 654 18.07 1.23 -26.13
C LEU A 654 19.23 1.45 -27.14
N VAL A 655 18.95 1.42 -28.43
CA VAL A 655 19.96 1.70 -29.47
C VAL A 655 20.46 3.14 -29.39
N LEU A 656 19.58 4.11 -29.08
CA LEU A 656 19.95 5.50 -28.89
C LEU A 656 20.83 5.71 -27.65
N GLU A 657 20.51 5.03 -26.56
CA GLU A 657 21.29 5.05 -25.31
C GLU A 657 22.68 4.45 -25.51
N LEU A 658 22.79 3.27 -26.13
CA LEU A 658 24.06 2.63 -26.44
C LEU A 658 24.95 3.45 -27.40
N LYS A 659 24.34 4.22 -28.31
CA LYS A 659 25.05 5.15 -29.20
C LYS A 659 25.48 6.43 -28.48
N ALA A 660 24.76 6.88 -27.48
CA ALA A 660 25.11 8.08 -26.71
C ALA A 660 26.28 7.84 -25.74
N GLU A 661 26.48 6.60 -25.30
CA GLU A 661 27.58 6.19 -24.42
C GLU A 661 28.87 5.78 -25.15
N GLY A 662 28.90 5.74 -26.49
CA GLY A 662 30.06 5.38 -27.33
C GLY A 662 30.69 6.58 -27.98
#